data_a5eafb6357805f0571c05a4c63a7ad66
#
_entry.id   a5eafb6357805f0571c05a4c63a7ad66
#
_cell.length_a   1.000
_cell.length_b   1.000
_cell.length_c   1.000
_cell.angle_alpha   90.00
_cell.angle_beta   90.00
_cell.angle_gamma   90.00
#
_symmetry.space_group_name_H-M   'P 1'
#
loop_
_entity.id
_entity.type
_entity.pdbx_description
1 polymer ?
#
loop_
_entity_poly.entity_id
_entity_poly.type
_entity_poly.pdbx_seq_one_letter_code
_entity_poly.pdbx_strand_id
1 'polypeptide(L)'
;MTEMSTKYNPTEVEQNRYNWWLEKEVFKADNKSNKNPYTIVIPPPNVTGKLHIGHAWDTTLQDMLTRYKRLKGFDVLYLPGMDHAGISTQAKVEAKMREEGVSRYDLGREKFLERAWEWKEEYAGYIRAQWAKLGLGLDYSRERFTLDEGLNKAVTKIFVDHYNNGTIYRGEKIINWDPVQRTALSNIEVIHKDVEGAFYHLKYFLSDGSGDYLEVATTRPETLFGDTAVAVHPEDERYQKYIGKTVLLPVTNKEIPVVADEYVEKDFGSGVVKITPAHDPNDFEVGERHNLPRIIVMDEGAVMNEHADKYNGMDRFECRKALISDLQESGVCFKIEKHLHSVGHSERSGAVVEPYLSKQWFVDMKPLADKVLENQKDEDGKVNFYPPRFEHTLNTWMENIQDWCISRQLWWGHRIPAWYHKETGEVYVDVNPPKDIENYVQDEDVLDTWYSSALFPFSTLGWPDLESEDFKRYYPNSCLVTGYDIIFFWVARMVFQGLEFTGTRPFEDCLIHGLVRDEQGRKMSKSLGNGVDPMEVIEQYGADSLRYFLATNSTPGQDLRYSTEKIEASWNYINKIWNASRFVIMNLEGFEYNDIDLSGEKTLADKYILTKLAKTIEDFERLFEKYEFGEASRILYNFVWEEFCSWYIEIAKISLNGEDEATKKTTKSILVYVLDASLKMLHPFMPFVTEEIWQHIPHTGDSIVTSEFAKVDTSLVFENETEDMQFIQDVITAVRNIRSEVNAPMSREIPIKIKYAQENVKEVLLSGSAYLEKFARPSELIIEREVEASETDISRILPGAEIYVSLSDLIDVDKEKERLGKELEKLQQELDRVNKKLSNEKFVGSAPEAVVAKEKEKQVAYQEQYDSVKERISALDNLK
;
A
#
# COMPACT_ATOMS: atom_id res chain seq x y z
N MET A 1 -15.33 -37.37 10.43
CA MET A 1 -15.09 -35.91 10.38
C MET A 1 -15.03 -35.39 11.79
N THR A 2 -13.99 -34.68 12.18
CA THR A 2 -13.91 -34.01 13.49
C THR A 2 -14.93 -32.88 13.53
N GLU A 3 -15.65 -32.75 14.63
CA GLU A 3 -16.71 -31.73 14.77
C GLU A 3 -16.06 -30.33 14.85
N MET A 4 -16.51 -29.40 14.02
CA MET A 4 -16.04 -27.99 14.08
C MET A 4 -16.50 -27.36 15.40
N SER A 5 -15.63 -26.51 15.98
CA SER A 5 -15.97 -25.76 17.19
C SER A 5 -17.19 -24.87 17.00
N THR A 6 -17.96 -24.66 18.10
CA THR A 6 -19.20 -23.86 18.07
C THR A 6 -18.95 -22.37 17.79
N LYS A 7 -17.73 -21.89 18.01
CA LYS A 7 -17.31 -20.50 17.78
C LYS A 7 -16.02 -20.49 16.98
N TYR A 8 -15.92 -19.57 16.06
CA TYR A 8 -14.65 -19.30 15.37
C TYR A 8 -13.62 -18.75 16.36
N ASN A 9 -12.46 -19.39 16.38
CA ASN A 9 -11.31 -18.91 17.14
C ASN A 9 -10.10 -18.83 16.19
N PRO A 10 -9.66 -17.63 15.80
CA PRO A 10 -8.56 -17.48 14.85
C PRO A 10 -7.27 -18.13 15.35
N THR A 11 -6.96 -18.05 16.64
CA THR A 11 -5.75 -18.66 17.20
C THR A 11 -5.70 -20.17 16.98
N GLU A 12 -6.82 -20.87 17.19
CA GLU A 12 -6.90 -22.32 16.99
C GLU A 12 -6.81 -22.69 15.50
N VAL A 13 -7.47 -21.92 14.63
CA VAL A 13 -7.50 -22.14 13.18
C VAL A 13 -6.14 -21.87 12.53
N GLU A 14 -5.45 -20.82 12.96
CA GLU A 14 -4.17 -20.40 12.40
C GLU A 14 -2.99 -21.19 12.97
N GLN A 15 -3.16 -21.74 14.20
CA GLN A 15 -2.10 -22.48 14.88
C GLN A 15 -1.63 -23.69 14.06
N ASN A 16 -0.34 -23.75 13.79
CA ASN A 16 0.33 -24.81 13.03
C ASN A 16 -0.11 -24.95 11.55
N ARG A 17 -1.12 -24.21 11.09
CA ARG A 17 -1.60 -24.32 9.71
C ARG A 17 -0.53 -23.94 8.69
N TYR A 18 0.23 -22.87 8.97
CA TYR A 18 1.30 -22.44 8.10
C TYR A 18 2.42 -23.48 7.95
N ASN A 19 2.85 -24.07 9.07
CA ASN A 19 3.83 -25.15 9.05
C ASN A 19 3.32 -26.38 8.28
N TRP A 20 2.05 -26.71 8.45
CA TRP A 20 1.42 -27.80 7.69
C TRP A 20 1.44 -27.55 6.18
N TRP A 21 1.17 -26.32 5.72
CA TRP A 21 1.31 -25.96 4.28
C TRP A 21 2.75 -26.12 3.80
N LEU A 22 3.73 -25.70 4.60
CA LEU A 22 5.15 -25.85 4.25
C LEU A 22 5.58 -27.32 4.20
N GLU A 23 5.15 -28.14 5.14
CA GLU A 23 5.42 -29.60 5.17
C GLU A 23 4.82 -30.31 3.96
N LYS A 24 3.65 -29.85 3.49
CA LYS A 24 3.00 -30.35 2.28
C LYS A 24 3.56 -29.75 0.98
N GLU A 25 4.53 -28.85 1.07
CA GLU A 25 5.15 -28.15 -0.07
C GLU A 25 4.13 -27.50 -1.04
N VAL A 26 2.95 -27.07 -0.54
CA VAL A 26 1.85 -26.56 -1.39
C VAL A 26 2.19 -25.25 -2.12
N PHE A 27 3.24 -24.54 -1.69
CA PHE A 27 3.69 -23.28 -2.27
C PHE A 27 4.90 -23.42 -3.21
N LYS A 28 5.49 -24.61 -3.28
CA LYS A 28 6.70 -24.85 -4.07
C LYS A 28 6.39 -24.82 -5.56
N ALA A 29 7.14 -24.00 -6.30
CA ALA A 29 7.07 -23.95 -7.75
C ALA A 29 7.88 -25.09 -8.39
N ASP A 30 7.42 -25.58 -9.53
CA ASP A 30 8.07 -26.65 -10.27
C ASP A 30 8.52 -26.17 -11.66
N ASN A 31 9.81 -25.87 -11.80
CA ASN A 31 10.39 -25.38 -13.05
C ASN A 31 10.39 -26.39 -14.21
N LYS A 32 9.93 -27.61 -13.96
CA LYS A 32 9.72 -28.68 -14.97
C LYS A 32 8.23 -28.89 -15.29
N SER A 33 7.34 -28.15 -14.65
CA SER A 33 5.90 -28.25 -14.85
C SER A 33 5.48 -27.90 -16.29
N ASN A 34 4.45 -28.56 -16.79
CA ASN A 34 3.80 -28.21 -18.06
C ASN A 34 2.74 -27.12 -17.93
N LYS A 35 2.45 -26.67 -16.70
CA LYS A 35 1.50 -25.57 -16.43
C LYS A 35 2.12 -24.24 -16.85
N ASN A 36 1.29 -23.25 -17.19
CA ASN A 36 1.78 -21.89 -17.44
C ASN A 36 2.42 -21.31 -16.17
N PRO A 37 3.59 -20.66 -16.26
CA PRO A 37 4.21 -20.02 -15.11
C PRO A 37 3.47 -18.73 -14.73
N TYR A 38 3.46 -18.42 -13.43
CA TYR A 38 3.07 -17.12 -12.90
C TYR A 38 4.03 -16.73 -11.79
N THR A 39 4.70 -15.61 -11.94
CA THR A 39 5.81 -15.23 -11.06
C THR A 39 5.57 -13.87 -10.43
N ILE A 40 5.68 -13.81 -9.11
CA ILE A 40 5.83 -12.57 -8.34
C ILE A 40 7.10 -12.68 -7.51
N VAL A 41 7.96 -11.68 -7.61
CA VAL A 41 9.09 -11.51 -6.71
C VAL A 41 8.66 -10.49 -5.66
N ILE A 42 8.79 -10.84 -4.38
CA ILE A 42 8.40 -9.95 -3.29
C ILE A 42 9.23 -8.67 -3.33
N PRO A 43 8.67 -7.46 -3.11
CA PRO A 43 9.47 -6.30 -2.78
C PRO A 43 10.30 -6.60 -1.53
N PRO A 44 11.63 -6.73 -1.66
CA PRO A 44 12.44 -7.26 -0.58
C PRO A 44 12.46 -6.28 0.60
N PRO A 45 11.91 -6.63 1.77
CA PRO A 45 11.94 -5.75 2.91
C PRO A 45 13.36 -5.56 3.41
N ASN A 46 13.65 -4.34 3.87
CA ASN A 46 14.91 -3.96 4.49
C ASN A 46 15.09 -4.68 5.83
N VAL A 47 16.25 -5.27 6.06
CA VAL A 47 16.59 -5.90 7.35
C VAL A 47 16.90 -4.88 8.46
N THR A 48 16.17 -3.78 8.49
CA THR A 48 16.35 -2.65 9.43
C THR A 48 15.39 -2.67 10.61
N GLY A 49 14.39 -3.56 10.58
CA GLY A 49 13.35 -3.64 11.61
C GLY A 49 12.24 -4.62 11.27
N LYS A 50 11.24 -4.67 12.14
CA LYS A 50 10.01 -5.45 11.91
C LYS A 50 9.16 -4.81 10.82
N LEU A 51 8.36 -5.64 10.14
CA LEU A 51 7.39 -5.20 9.13
C LEU A 51 6.26 -4.41 9.79
N HIS A 52 5.77 -3.39 9.10
CA HIS A 52 4.63 -2.56 9.50
C HIS A 52 3.40 -2.83 8.63
N ILE A 53 2.29 -2.18 8.93
CA ILE A 53 1.00 -2.39 8.25
C ILE A 53 1.06 -2.18 6.73
N GLY A 54 1.93 -1.29 6.24
CA GLY A 54 2.14 -1.08 4.80
C GLY A 54 2.73 -2.32 4.11
N HIS A 55 3.70 -2.99 4.74
CA HIS A 55 4.23 -4.26 4.23
C HIS A 55 3.16 -5.37 4.27
N ALA A 56 2.33 -5.41 5.33
CA ALA A 56 1.24 -6.37 5.40
C ALA A 56 0.23 -6.18 4.26
N TRP A 57 -0.06 -4.93 3.88
CA TRP A 57 -0.92 -4.63 2.74
C TRP A 57 -0.30 -5.07 1.42
N ASP A 58 0.92 -4.61 1.14
CA ASP A 58 1.69 -4.94 -0.07
C ASP A 58 1.76 -6.45 -0.31
N THR A 59 2.20 -7.20 0.71
CA THR A 59 2.34 -8.66 0.61
C THR A 59 1.00 -9.40 0.57
N THR A 60 -0.06 -8.86 1.18
CA THR A 60 -1.40 -9.44 1.08
C THR A 60 -1.91 -9.40 -0.36
N LEU A 61 -1.72 -8.29 -1.09
CA LEU A 61 -2.14 -8.18 -2.49
C LEU A 61 -1.40 -9.18 -3.38
N GLN A 62 -0.11 -9.36 -3.16
CA GLN A 62 0.71 -10.35 -3.86
C GLN A 62 0.25 -11.78 -3.59
N ASP A 63 0.05 -12.12 -2.32
CA ASP A 63 -0.37 -13.45 -1.91
C ASP A 63 -1.76 -13.81 -2.45
N MET A 64 -2.66 -12.84 -2.52
CA MET A 64 -3.97 -13.02 -3.14
C MET A 64 -3.86 -13.41 -4.61
N LEU A 65 -3.02 -12.70 -5.39
CA LEU A 65 -2.79 -13.00 -6.80
C LEU A 65 -2.17 -14.38 -6.97
N THR A 66 -1.17 -14.72 -6.18
CA THR A 66 -0.49 -16.01 -6.27
C THR A 66 -1.41 -17.17 -5.90
N ARG A 67 -2.26 -17.03 -4.88
CA ARG A 67 -3.26 -18.05 -4.52
C ARG A 67 -4.32 -18.22 -5.59
N TYR A 68 -4.86 -17.12 -6.11
CA TYR A 68 -5.84 -17.15 -7.19
C TYR A 68 -5.27 -17.83 -8.45
N LYS A 69 -4.07 -17.43 -8.90
CA LYS A 69 -3.43 -18.03 -10.08
C LYS A 69 -3.11 -19.52 -9.88
N ARG A 70 -2.74 -19.92 -8.65
CA ARG A 70 -2.52 -21.35 -8.33
C ARG A 70 -3.82 -22.14 -8.45
N LEU A 71 -4.93 -21.64 -7.92
CA LEU A 71 -6.25 -22.23 -8.09
C LEU A 71 -6.68 -22.30 -9.58
N LYS A 72 -6.29 -21.30 -10.38
CA LYS A 72 -6.52 -21.28 -11.85
C LYS A 72 -5.63 -22.27 -12.61
N GLY A 73 -4.78 -23.04 -11.94
CA GLY A 73 -3.96 -24.09 -12.51
C GLY A 73 -2.59 -23.64 -13.02
N PHE A 74 -2.12 -22.44 -12.66
CA PHE A 74 -0.76 -22.02 -12.99
C PHE A 74 0.28 -22.70 -12.10
N ASP A 75 1.51 -22.79 -12.60
CA ASP A 75 2.70 -23.05 -11.80
C ASP A 75 3.18 -21.72 -11.23
N VAL A 76 2.96 -21.51 -9.95
CA VAL A 76 3.14 -20.22 -9.32
C VAL A 76 4.42 -20.17 -8.51
N LEU A 77 5.31 -19.24 -8.85
CA LEU A 77 6.46 -18.85 -8.04
C LEU A 77 6.19 -17.52 -7.34
N TYR A 78 6.01 -17.57 -6.03
CA TYR A 78 6.07 -16.39 -5.16
C TYR A 78 7.40 -16.41 -4.41
N LEU A 79 8.36 -15.64 -4.94
CA LEU A 79 9.76 -15.70 -4.51
C LEU A 79 10.01 -14.76 -3.34
N PRO A 80 10.39 -15.29 -2.15
CA PRO A 80 10.77 -14.48 -1.01
C PRO A 80 12.18 -13.93 -1.14
N GLY A 81 12.41 -12.76 -0.55
CA GLY A 81 13.73 -12.17 -0.45
C GLY A 81 13.77 -10.98 0.47
N MET A 82 14.99 -10.54 0.80
CA MET A 82 15.24 -9.41 1.70
C MET A 82 16.36 -8.54 1.15
N ASP A 83 16.29 -7.24 1.46
CA ASP A 83 17.29 -6.27 1.06
C ASP A 83 18.24 -5.94 2.21
N HIS A 84 19.54 -5.82 1.88
CA HIS A 84 20.57 -5.45 2.84
C HIS A 84 20.46 -3.99 3.32
N ALA A 85 19.81 -3.12 2.55
CA ALA A 85 19.51 -1.71 2.89
C ALA A 85 20.75 -0.94 3.40
N GLY A 86 21.79 -0.82 2.58
CA GLY A 86 23.10 -0.32 2.91
C GLY A 86 23.19 0.74 4.01
N ILE A 87 22.83 2.00 3.72
CA ILE A 87 22.90 3.12 4.68
C ILE A 87 22.07 2.83 5.93
N SER A 88 20.83 2.37 5.74
CA SER A 88 19.88 2.21 6.86
C SER A 88 20.27 1.11 7.83
N THR A 89 20.74 -0.04 7.33
CA THR A 89 21.20 -1.15 8.17
C THR A 89 22.51 -0.79 8.86
N GLN A 90 23.47 -0.21 8.15
CA GLN A 90 24.72 0.23 8.77
C GLN A 90 24.45 1.23 9.90
N ALA A 91 23.60 2.23 9.68
CA ALA A 91 23.24 3.22 10.70
C ALA A 91 22.62 2.57 11.96
N LYS A 92 21.82 1.50 11.79
CA LYS A 92 21.24 0.75 12.92
C LYS A 92 22.29 -0.04 13.70
N VAL A 93 23.18 -0.74 12.99
CA VAL A 93 24.27 -1.48 13.61
C VAL A 93 25.21 -0.51 14.37
N GLU A 94 25.57 0.62 13.75
CA GLU A 94 26.41 1.65 14.40
C GLU A 94 25.71 2.28 15.62
N ALA A 95 24.40 2.47 15.57
CA ALA A 95 23.64 2.98 16.72
C ALA A 95 23.71 2.01 17.91
N LYS A 96 23.52 0.72 17.66
CA LYS A 96 23.65 -0.33 18.70
C LYS A 96 25.07 -0.37 19.24
N MET A 97 26.09 -0.27 18.38
CA MET A 97 27.49 -0.24 18.82
C MET A 97 27.81 0.99 19.67
N ARG A 98 27.26 2.18 19.36
CA ARG A 98 27.44 3.40 20.17
C ARG A 98 26.86 3.24 21.58
N GLU A 99 25.74 2.54 21.74
CA GLU A 99 25.19 2.20 23.05
C GLU A 99 26.16 1.31 23.86
N GLU A 100 26.94 0.48 23.17
CA GLU A 100 28.01 -0.35 23.76
C GLU A 100 29.33 0.43 23.95
N GLY A 101 29.43 1.69 23.51
CA GLY A 101 30.62 2.52 23.60
C GLY A 101 31.71 2.17 22.57
N VAL A 102 31.36 1.53 21.46
CA VAL A 102 32.28 1.06 20.42
C VAL A 102 31.95 1.71 19.08
N SER A 103 32.96 2.16 18.33
CA SER A 103 32.82 2.63 16.95
C SER A 103 33.23 1.54 15.95
N ARG A 104 32.77 1.67 14.69
CA ARG A 104 33.20 0.77 13.61
C ARG A 104 34.72 0.85 13.35
N TYR A 105 35.30 2.01 13.58
CA TYR A 105 36.73 2.24 13.39
C TYR A 105 37.59 1.53 14.45
N ASP A 106 37.04 1.31 15.66
CA ASP A 106 37.69 0.53 16.71
C ASP A 106 37.74 -0.97 16.37
N LEU A 107 36.68 -1.47 15.67
CA LEU A 107 36.59 -2.87 15.26
C LEU A 107 37.37 -3.19 13.99
N GLY A 108 37.39 -2.24 13.04
CA GLY A 108 37.80 -2.48 11.66
C GLY A 108 36.70 -3.15 10.82
N ARG A 109 36.90 -3.11 9.47
CA ARG A 109 35.87 -3.51 8.50
C ARG A 109 35.36 -4.95 8.68
N GLU A 110 36.27 -5.92 8.85
CA GLU A 110 35.88 -7.33 8.94
C GLU A 110 34.96 -7.59 10.13
N LYS A 111 35.36 -7.16 11.33
CA LYS A 111 34.56 -7.37 12.55
C LYS A 111 33.25 -6.57 12.54
N PHE A 112 33.24 -5.40 11.91
CA PHE A 112 32.02 -4.65 11.70
C PHE A 112 31.04 -5.43 10.79
N LEU A 113 31.51 -6.02 9.69
CA LEU A 113 30.70 -6.83 8.80
C LEU A 113 30.16 -8.08 9.52
N GLU A 114 30.93 -8.74 10.39
CA GLU A 114 30.43 -9.84 11.23
C GLU A 114 29.19 -9.40 12.05
N ARG A 115 29.26 -8.24 12.71
CA ARG A 115 28.14 -7.64 13.44
C ARG A 115 26.93 -7.31 12.56
N ALA A 116 27.17 -6.84 11.35
CA ALA A 116 26.10 -6.55 10.39
C ALA A 116 25.41 -7.83 9.90
N TRP A 117 26.15 -8.92 9.69
CA TRP A 117 25.59 -10.23 9.37
C TRP A 117 24.77 -10.82 10.53
N GLU A 118 25.23 -10.72 11.79
CA GLU A 118 24.46 -11.12 12.97
C GLU A 118 23.14 -10.35 13.06
N TRP A 119 23.18 -9.04 12.85
CA TRP A 119 21.99 -8.19 12.78
C TRP A 119 21.02 -8.66 11.71
N LYS A 120 21.51 -8.92 10.50
CA LYS A 120 20.72 -9.43 9.38
C LYS A 120 20.01 -10.74 9.74
N GLU A 121 20.70 -11.71 10.35
CA GLU A 121 20.08 -13.00 10.70
C GLU A 121 18.97 -12.83 11.75
N GLU A 122 19.18 -11.97 12.74
CA GLU A 122 18.16 -11.67 13.75
C GLU A 122 16.89 -11.09 13.10
N TYR A 123 17.03 -10.04 12.29
CA TYR A 123 15.87 -9.39 11.67
C TYR A 123 15.22 -10.19 10.56
N ALA A 124 15.98 -10.99 9.83
CA ALA A 124 15.43 -11.95 8.87
C ALA A 124 14.54 -12.98 9.57
N GLY A 125 14.91 -13.43 10.75
CA GLY A 125 14.08 -14.30 11.60
C GLY A 125 12.73 -13.65 11.96
N TYR A 126 12.73 -12.40 12.39
CA TYR A 126 11.49 -11.66 12.68
C TYR A 126 10.60 -11.50 11.43
N ILE A 127 11.19 -11.16 10.29
CA ILE A 127 10.46 -10.97 9.03
C ILE A 127 9.79 -12.27 8.59
N ARG A 128 10.52 -13.40 8.59
CA ARG A 128 9.95 -14.73 8.28
C ARG A 128 8.80 -15.11 9.21
N ALA A 129 8.94 -14.83 10.51
CA ALA A 129 7.87 -15.08 11.48
C ALA A 129 6.62 -14.23 11.21
N GLN A 130 6.80 -12.97 10.78
CA GLN A 130 5.69 -12.09 10.40
C GLN A 130 5.01 -12.55 9.10
N TRP A 131 5.78 -12.98 8.10
CA TRP A 131 5.25 -13.59 6.87
C TRP A 131 4.43 -14.86 7.16
N ALA A 132 4.92 -15.70 8.06
CA ALA A 132 4.21 -16.91 8.49
C ALA A 132 2.89 -16.57 9.19
N LYS A 133 2.87 -15.55 10.05
CA LYS A 133 1.65 -15.07 10.72
C LYS A 133 0.63 -14.49 9.74
N LEU A 134 1.08 -13.81 8.69
CA LEU A 134 0.23 -13.32 7.59
C LEU A 134 -0.26 -14.45 6.67
N GLY A 135 0.36 -15.63 6.73
CA GLY A 135 -0.02 -16.78 5.91
C GLY A 135 0.44 -16.67 4.46
N LEU A 136 1.59 -16.02 4.18
CA LEU A 136 2.05 -15.81 2.81
C LEU A 136 2.54 -17.09 2.15
N GLY A 137 2.05 -17.39 0.94
CA GLY A 137 2.37 -18.59 0.17
C GLY A 137 3.73 -18.54 -0.53
N LEU A 138 4.79 -18.27 0.21
CA LEU A 138 6.15 -18.07 -0.27
C LEU A 138 6.88 -19.41 -0.52
N ASP A 139 7.64 -19.48 -1.62
CA ASP A 139 8.54 -20.60 -1.92
C ASP A 139 9.91 -20.38 -1.29
N TYR A 140 10.08 -20.78 -0.02
CA TYR A 140 11.34 -20.62 0.71
C TYR A 140 12.51 -21.43 0.15
N SER A 141 12.28 -22.40 -0.74
CA SER A 141 13.37 -23.10 -1.42
C SER A 141 14.17 -22.18 -2.35
N ARG A 142 13.60 -21.02 -2.68
CA ARG A 142 14.19 -19.98 -3.54
C ARG A 142 14.38 -18.64 -2.84
N GLU A 143 14.39 -18.62 -1.49
CA GLU A 143 14.64 -17.38 -0.74
C GLU A 143 15.99 -16.78 -1.09
N ARG A 144 16.01 -15.45 -1.31
CA ARG A 144 17.22 -14.72 -1.68
C ARG A 144 17.49 -13.54 -0.76
N PHE A 145 18.74 -13.15 -0.72
CA PHE A 145 19.21 -11.94 -0.02
C PHE A 145 20.12 -11.15 -0.95
N THR A 146 19.95 -9.83 -1.00
CA THR A 146 20.68 -8.98 -1.97
C THR A 146 22.19 -9.07 -1.88
N LEU A 147 22.78 -9.46 -0.73
CA LEU A 147 24.22 -9.73 -0.56
C LEU A 147 24.59 -11.21 -0.64
N ASP A 148 23.69 -12.11 -1.03
CA ASP A 148 24.07 -13.51 -1.24
C ASP A 148 25.08 -13.66 -2.42
N GLU A 149 25.76 -14.79 -2.48
CA GLU A 149 26.81 -15.04 -3.48
C GLU A 149 26.32 -14.89 -4.91
N GLY A 150 25.11 -15.38 -5.22
CA GLY A 150 24.57 -15.33 -6.58
C GLY A 150 24.21 -13.90 -7.00
N LEU A 151 23.58 -13.14 -6.11
CA LEU A 151 23.23 -11.74 -6.38
C LEU A 151 24.48 -10.86 -6.42
N ASN A 152 25.47 -11.14 -5.59
CA ASN A 152 26.75 -10.42 -5.65
C ASN A 152 27.50 -10.63 -6.98
N LYS A 153 27.46 -11.85 -7.53
CA LYS A 153 28.00 -12.13 -8.87
C LYS A 153 27.27 -11.33 -9.95
N ALA A 154 25.94 -11.25 -9.88
CA ALA A 154 25.14 -10.46 -10.82
C ALA A 154 25.48 -8.96 -10.74
N VAL A 155 25.56 -8.40 -9.55
CA VAL A 155 25.91 -6.99 -9.32
C VAL A 155 27.29 -6.67 -9.85
N THR A 156 28.29 -7.51 -9.52
CA THR A 156 29.67 -7.35 -9.98
C THR A 156 29.74 -7.38 -11.51
N LYS A 157 29.07 -8.35 -12.15
CA LYS A 157 29.04 -8.46 -13.61
C LYS A 157 28.45 -7.21 -14.26
N ILE A 158 27.30 -6.74 -13.78
CA ILE A 158 26.65 -5.54 -14.34
C ILE A 158 27.52 -4.30 -14.20
N PHE A 159 28.19 -4.12 -13.05
CA PHE A 159 29.11 -3.00 -12.88
C PHE A 159 30.25 -3.04 -13.91
N VAL A 160 30.87 -4.21 -14.09
CA VAL A 160 31.97 -4.39 -15.03
C VAL A 160 31.52 -4.21 -16.48
N ASP A 161 30.36 -4.76 -16.85
CA ASP A 161 29.80 -4.62 -18.20
C ASP A 161 29.48 -3.13 -18.51
N HIS A 162 28.83 -2.43 -17.59
CA HIS A 162 28.56 -0.98 -17.73
C HIS A 162 29.83 -0.15 -17.82
N TYR A 163 30.86 -0.48 -17.04
CA TYR A 163 32.17 0.21 -17.13
C TYR A 163 32.83 0.00 -18.49
N ASN A 164 32.85 -1.24 -18.97
CA ASN A 164 33.45 -1.56 -20.26
C ASN A 164 32.71 -0.95 -21.45
N ASN A 165 31.39 -0.73 -21.32
CA ASN A 165 30.57 -0.05 -22.32
C ASN A 165 30.61 1.49 -22.21
N GLY A 166 31.30 2.03 -21.21
CA GLY A 166 31.35 3.48 -20.96
C GLY A 166 30.10 4.06 -20.29
N THR A 167 29.15 3.24 -19.89
CA THR A 167 27.93 3.68 -19.18
C THR A 167 28.23 4.07 -17.72
N ILE A 168 29.22 3.41 -17.08
CA ILE A 168 29.73 3.79 -15.78
C ILE A 168 31.06 4.55 -15.95
N TYR A 169 31.18 5.66 -15.23
CA TYR A 169 32.42 6.45 -15.18
C TYR A 169 32.70 6.94 -13.78
N ARG A 170 33.96 7.27 -13.51
CA ARG A 170 34.42 7.93 -12.28
C ARG A 170 34.71 9.39 -12.55
N GLY A 171 34.02 10.28 -11.85
CA GLY A 171 34.16 11.72 -12.07
C GLY A 171 34.10 12.53 -10.78
N GLU A 172 34.66 13.74 -10.86
CA GLU A 172 34.53 14.73 -9.79
C GLU A 172 33.37 15.67 -10.12
N LYS A 173 32.35 15.64 -9.28
CA LYS A 173 31.13 16.47 -9.41
C LYS A 173 30.66 16.96 -8.04
N ILE A 174 29.84 18.00 -8.03
CA ILE A 174 29.07 18.36 -6.84
C ILE A 174 27.97 17.31 -6.66
N ILE A 175 27.96 16.71 -5.48
CA ILE A 175 27.01 15.69 -5.09
C ILE A 175 26.22 16.13 -3.84
N ASN A 176 25.11 15.49 -3.59
CA ASN A 176 24.40 15.60 -2.32
C ASN A 176 25.15 14.77 -1.27
N TRP A 177 25.61 15.41 -0.21
CA TRP A 177 26.38 14.77 0.85
C TRP A 177 25.63 14.82 2.17
N ASP A 178 25.53 13.65 2.84
CA ASP A 178 25.02 13.55 4.21
C ASP A 178 26.19 13.69 5.20
N PRO A 179 26.32 14.81 5.92
CA PRO A 179 27.45 15.03 6.81
C PRO A 179 27.39 14.20 8.11
N VAL A 180 26.20 13.70 8.48
CA VAL A 180 26.01 12.84 9.65
C VAL A 180 26.41 11.41 9.34
N GLN A 181 25.97 10.88 8.20
CA GLN A 181 26.32 9.54 7.73
C GLN A 181 27.68 9.50 7.01
N ARG A 182 28.21 10.67 6.62
CA ARG A 182 29.44 10.85 5.85
C ARG A 182 29.46 10.03 4.57
N THR A 183 28.40 10.18 3.76
CA THR A 183 28.24 9.45 2.51
C THR A 183 27.47 10.28 1.47
N ALA A 184 27.71 9.97 0.21
CA ALA A 184 26.97 10.50 -0.92
C ALA A 184 25.52 10.01 -0.90
N LEU A 185 24.61 10.85 -1.38
CA LEU A 185 23.20 10.57 -1.61
C LEU A 185 22.87 10.75 -3.09
N SER A 186 21.91 9.97 -3.58
CA SER A 186 21.28 10.26 -4.88
C SER A 186 20.27 11.41 -4.76
N ASN A 187 19.95 12.06 -5.88
CA ASN A 187 19.04 13.21 -5.88
C ASN A 187 17.66 12.89 -5.28
N ILE A 188 17.17 11.66 -5.48
CA ILE A 188 15.87 11.21 -4.98
C ILE A 188 15.86 10.87 -3.48
N GLU A 189 17.03 10.78 -2.82
CA GLU A 189 17.16 10.60 -1.36
C GLU A 189 17.15 11.94 -0.60
N VAL A 190 16.96 13.07 -1.31
CA VAL A 190 16.92 14.41 -0.73
C VAL A 190 15.50 14.91 -0.64
N ILE A 191 15.03 15.17 0.58
CA ILE A 191 13.71 15.74 0.86
C ILE A 191 13.85 17.24 1.05
N HIS A 192 13.18 18.02 0.22
CA HIS A 192 13.17 19.48 0.34
C HIS A 192 12.12 19.94 1.36
N LYS A 193 12.55 20.83 2.27
CA LYS A 193 11.71 21.45 3.28
C LYS A 193 11.87 22.95 3.23
N ASP A 194 10.76 23.67 3.36
CA ASP A 194 10.79 25.12 3.49
C ASP A 194 11.30 25.50 4.91
N VAL A 195 12.39 26.24 4.93
CA VAL A 195 13.07 26.67 6.15
C VAL A 195 13.15 28.20 6.18
N GLU A 196 12.87 28.78 7.33
CA GLU A 196 13.14 30.20 7.57
C GLU A 196 14.64 30.43 7.66
N GLY A 197 15.19 31.13 6.66
CA GLY A 197 16.58 31.55 6.59
C GLY A 197 16.68 33.04 6.39
N ALA A 198 17.80 33.48 5.84
CA ALA A 198 18.03 34.88 5.51
C ALA A 198 18.96 35.03 4.29
N PHE A 199 18.79 36.11 3.56
CA PHE A 199 19.80 36.63 2.67
C PHE A 199 20.70 37.57 3.48
N TYR A 200 21.97 37.29 3.40
CA TYR A 200 23.03 38.10 3.98
C TYR A 200 23.69 38.94 2.86
N HIS A 201 23.55 40.26 2.93
CA HIS A 201 24.06 41.20 1.96
C HIS A 201 25.49 41.67 2.38
N LEU A 202 26.47 41.27 1.58
CA LEU A 202 27.90 41.46 1.84
C LEU A 202 28.51 42.40 0.83
N LYS A 203 29.48 43.23 1.28
CA LYS A 203 30.29 44.10 0.44
C LYS A 203 31.58 43.37 0.03
N TYR A 204 31.76 43.15 -1.27
CA TYR A 204 33.03 42.69 -1.83
C TYR A 204 33.73 43.89 -2.43
N PHE A 205 34.70 44.44 -1.72
CA PHE A 205 35.40 45.66 -2.11
C PHE A 205 36.29 45.39 -3.30
N LEU A 206 36.40 46.38 -4.22
CA LEU A 206 37.38 46.33 -5.30
C LEU A 206 38.81 46.35 -4.75
N SER A 207 39.69 45.58 -5.38
CA SER A 207 41.09 45.49 -4.95
C SER A 207 41.92 46.73 -5.32
N ASP A 208 41.37 47.61 -6.19
CA ASP A 208 42.06 48.85 -6.67
C ASP A 208 42.11 49.97 -5.62
N GLY A 209 41.62 49.77 -4.44
CA GLY A 209 41.65 50.76 -3.34
C GLY A 209 40.67 51.92 -3.50
N SER A 210 39.76 51.88 -4.45
CA SER A 210 38.75 52.91 -4.67
C SER A 210 37.71 53.03 -3.56
N GLY A 211 37.55 51.98 -2.77
CA GLY A 211 36.46 51.88 -1.78
C GLY A 211 35.11 51.49 -2.40
N ASP A 212 35.03 51.33 -3.72
CA ASP A 212 33.85 50.79 -4.37
C ASP A 212 33.72 49.29 -4.02
N TYR A 213 32.48 48.77 -4.06
CA TYR A 213 32.20 47.39 -3.77
C TYR A 213 31.09 46.82 -4.68
N LEU A 214 31.07 45.52 -4.83
CA LEU A 214 29.97 44.75 -5.37
C LEU A 214 29.14 44.20 -4.18
N GLU A 215 27.80 44.32 -4.28
CA GLU A 215 26.89 43.75 -3.31
C GLU A 215 26.58 42.31 -3.67
N VAL A 216 26.92 41.38 -2.78
CA VAL A 216 26.61 39.95 -2.89
C VAL A 216 25.60 39.58 -1.85
N ALA A 217 24.48 38.95 -2.26
CA ALA A 217 23.47 38.40 -1.35
C ALA A 217 23.55 36.87 -1.36
N THR A 218 23.71 36.27 -0.19
CA THR A 218 23.84 34.81 -0.06
C THR A 218 23.04 34.28 1.11
N THR A 219 22.50 33.07 0.97
CA THR A 219 21.89 32.31 2.08
C THR A 219 22.92 31.47 2.84
N ARG A 220 24.13 31.30 2.28
CA ARG A 220 25.21 30.43 2.78
C ARG A 220 26.51 31.17 2.96
N PRO A 221 26.61 32.14 3.89
CA PRO A 221 27.81 32.96 4.05
C PRO A 221 29.05 32.15 4.47
N GLU A 222 28.88 31.02 5.15
CA GLU A 222 30.00 30.16 5.59
C GLU A 222 30.80 29.58 4.41
N THR A 223 30.25 29.53 3.20
CA THR A 223 30.94 29.01 2.03
C THR A 223 31.82 30.08 1.32
N LEU A 224 31.77 31.35 1.79
CA LEU A 224 32.51 32.44 1.13
C LEU A 224 34.01 32.18 1.02
N PHE A 225 34.61 31.43 1.95
CA PHE A 225 36.04 31.08 1.93
C PHE A 225 36.46 30.28 0.69
N GLY A 226 35.49 29.66 0.03
CA GLY A 226 35.62 28.89 -1.23
C GLY A 226 35.28 29.72 -2.47
N ASP A 227 34.96 30.99 -2.36
CA ASP A 227 34.65 31.82 -3.52
C ASP A 227 35.88 32.03 -4.36
N THR A 228 35.77 31.81 -5.67
CA THR A 228 36.86 31.93 -6.63
C THR A 228 36.58 32.96 -7.73
N ALA A 229 35.37 33.47 -7.76
CA ALA A 229 34.95 34.61 -8.59
C ALA A 229 33.68 35.25 -8.05
N VAL A 230 33.37 36.40 -8.59
CA VAL A 230 32.08 37.06 -8.53
C VAL A 230 31.58 37.17 -9.97
N ALA A 231 30.36 36.76 -10.23
CA ALA A 231 29.76 36.78 -11.57
C ALA A 231 28.71 37.87 -11.69
N VAL A 232 28.64 38.49 -12.86
CA VAL A 232 27.64 39.49 -13.27
C VAL A 232 27.13 39.13 -14.67
N HIS A 233 25.92 39.55 -15.00
CA HIS A 233 25.42 39.32 -16.37
C HIS A 233 26.17 40.20 -17.38
N PRO A 234 26.62 39.69 -18.55
CA PRO A 234 27.40 40.44 -19.52
C PRO A 234 26.70 41.71 -20.04
N GLU A 235 25.40 41.73 -20.08
CA GLU A 235 24.60 42.87 -20.55
C GLU A 235 24.11 43.77 -19.42
N ASP A 236 24.51 43.57 -18.16
CA ASP A 236 24.08 44.43 -17.04
C ASP A 236 24.94 45.69 -17.02
N GLU A 237 24.38 46.80 -17.47
CA GLU A 237 25.07 48.09 -17.56
C GLU A 237 25.60 48.58 -16.19
N ARG A 238 24.98 48.14 -15.08
CA ARG A 238 25.41 48.49 -13.72
C ARG A 238 26.82 48.01 -13.41
N TYR A 239 27.20 46.87 -13.98
CA TYR A 239 28.39 46.11 -13.58
C TYR A 239 29.39 45.90 -14.72
N GLN A 240 29.09 46.26 -15.99
CA GLN A 240 30.00 46.08 -17.13
C GLN A 240 31.38 46.65 -16.89
N LYS A 241 31.51 47.82 -16.20
CA LYS A 241 32.78 48.47 -15.88
C LYS A 241 33.65 47.69 -14.90
N TYR A 242 33.11 46.69 -14.22
CA TYR A 242 33.82 45.89 -13.24
C TYR A 242 34.28 44.55 -13.82
N ILE A 243 33.78 44.13 -14.97
CA ILE A 243 34.18 42.87 -15.62
C ILE A 243 35.68 42.88 -15.89
N GLY A 244 36.35 41.81 -15.45
CA GLY A 244 37.81 41.66 -15.57
C GLY A 244 38.60 42.36 -14.48
N LYS A 245 37.96 43.12 -13.56
CA LYS A 245 38.61 43.59 -12.33
C LYS A 245 38.62 42.50 -11.25
N THR A 246 39.25 42.78 -10.13
CA THR A 246 39.27 41.89 -8.97
C THR A 246 38.60 42.54 -7.77
N VAL A 247 37.98 41.71 -6.92
CA VAL A 247 37.43 42.10 -5.62
C VAL A 247 38.13 41.36 -4.49
N LEU A 248 38.11 41.93 -3.31
CA LEU A 248 38.67 41.32 -2.09
C LEU A 248 37.61 40.44 -1.43
N LEU A 249 37.97 39.19 -1.21
CA LEU A 249 37.12 38.24 -0.47
C LEU A 249 37.06 38.68 1.03
N PRO A 250 35.91 38.85 1.60
CA PRO A 250 35.81 39.22 3.02
C PRO A 250 36.60 38.26 3.92
N VAL A 251 37.11 38.78 5.03
CA VAL A 251 37.93 38.09 6.04
C VAL A 251 39.38 37.82 5.56
N THR A 252 39.57 37.13 4.46
CA THR A 252 40.89 36.67 3.97
C THR A 252 41.61 37.71 3.14
N ASN A 253 40.90 38.70 2.60
CA ASN A 253 41.39 39.71 1.65
C ASN A 253 42.08 39.14 0.38
N LYS A 254 41.75 37.89 0.04
CA LYS A 254 42.21 37.27 -1.20
C LYS A 254 41.57 37.94 -2.41
N GLU A 255 42.32 38.23 -3.44
CA GLU A 255 41.79 38.79 -4.69
C GLU A 255 41.12 37.67 -5.50
N ILE A 256 39.88 37.90 -5.96
CA ILE A 256 39.10 37.03 -6.85
C ILE A 256 38.56 37.86 -8.03
N PRO A 257 38.50 37.27 -9.28
CA PRO A 257 38.05 38.00 -10.47
C PRO A 257 36.56 38.26 -10.49
N VAL A 258 36.15 39.32 -11.19
CA VAL A 258 34.79 39.57 -11.62
C VAL A 258 34.64 39.02 -13.04
N VAL A 259 33.78 38.00 -13.24
CA VAL A 259 33.52 37.33 -14.51
C VAL A 259 32.14 37.68 -15.06
N ALA A 260 31.99 37.60 -16.37
CA ALA A 260 30.67 37.79 -17.03
C ALA A 260 30.11 36.43 -17.38
N ASP A 261 28.90 36.11 -16.90
CA ASP A 261 28.22 34.86 -17.20
C ASP A 261 26.72 35.07 -17.34
N GLU A 262 26.11 34.49 -18.39
CA GLU A 262 24.66 34.54 -18.67
C GLU A 262 23.78 33.82 -17.63
N TYR A 263 24.41 33.01 -16.79
CA TYR A 263 23.75 32.36 -15.64
C TYR A 263 23.14 33.38 -14.65
N VAL A 264 23.76 34.59 -14.56
CA VAL A 264 23.33 35.62 -13.59
C VAL A 264 22.06 36.30 -14.08
N GLU A 265 21.02 36.26 -13.27
CA GLU A 265 19.74 36.97 -13.52
C GLU A 265 19.88 38.45 -13.12
N LYS A 266 19.73 39.37 -14.09
CA LYS A 266 19.88 40.83 -13.86
C LYS A 266 18.97 41.41 -12.81
N ASP A 267 17.76 40.87 -12.73
CA ASP A 267 16.67 41.40 -11.92
C ASP A 267 16.46 40.64 -10.58
N PHE A 268 17.29 39.63 -10.34
CA PHE A 268 17.26 38.88 -9.10
C PHE A 268 18.32 39.36 -8.10
N GLY A 269 17.86 39.71 -6.88
CA GLY A 269 18.75 40.20 -5.82
C GLY A 269 19.53 41.46 -6.21
N SER A 270 20.84 41.43 -6.06
CA SER A 270 21.74 42.51 -6.46
C SER A 270 22.13 42.47 -7.96
N GLY A 271 21.87 41.35 -8.64
CA GLY A 271 22.43 41.06 -9.98
C GLY A 271 23.90 40.68 -9.95
N VAL A 272 24.45 40.36 -8.78
CA VAL A 272 25.81 39.92 -8.54
C VAL A 272 25.78 38.61 -7.74
N VAL A 273 26.46 37.59 -8.23
CA VAL A 273 26.49 36.26 -7.62
C VAL A 273 27.93 35.88 -7.26
N LYS A 274 28.15 35.44 -6.03
CA LYS A 274 29.41 34.79 -5.64
C LYS A 274 29.52 33.41 -6.26
N ILE A 275 30.68 33.02 -6.73
CA ILE A 275 30.90 31.70 -7.35
C ILE A 275 31.79 30.84 -6.45
N THR A 276 31.18 29.76 -5.93
CA THR A 276 31.80 28.77 -5.04
C THR A 276 31.77 27.38 -5.67
N PRO A 277 32.65 27.08 -6.61
CA PRO A 277 32.53 25.88 -7.45
C PRO A 277 32.58 24.54 -6.70
N ALA A 278 33.07 24.51 -5.48
CA ALA A 278 33.19 23.31 -4.66
C ALA A 278 31.93 23.04 -3.77
N HIS A 279 30.98 24.00 -3.69
CA HIS A 279 29.86 23.95 -2.73
C HIS A 279 28.51 24.35 -3.31
N ASP A 280 28.41 24.53 -4.63
CA ASP A 280 27.16 24.76 -5.33
C ASP A 280 27.19 24.15 -6.75
N PRO A 281 26.19 23.41 -7.19
CA PRO A 281 26.20 22.77 -8.51
C PRO A 281 26.17 23.76 -9.67
N ASN A 282 25.48 24.90 -9.55
CA ASN A 282 25.45 25.92 -10.60
C ASN A 282 26.78 26.67 -10.67
N ASP A 283 27.35 26.98 -9.49
CA ASP A 283 28.65 27.59 -9.41
C ASP A 283 29.77 26.68 -9.96
N PHE A 284 29.61 25.38 -9.81
CA PHE A 284 30.49 24.38 -10.40
C PHE A 284 30.53 24.52 -11.95
N GLU A 285 29.37 24.62 -12.59
CA GLU A 285 29.26 24.80 -14.03
C GLU A 285 29.86 26.14 -14.51
N VAL A 286 29.58 27.21 -13.77
CA VAL A 286 30.25 28.52 -14.02
C VAL A 286 31.76 28.39 -13.88
N GLY A 287 32.22 27.68 -12.84
CA GLY A 287 33.61 27.40 -12.61
C GLY A 287 34.28 26.64 -13.77
N GLU A 288 33.61 25.68 -14.36
CA GLU A 288 34.07 24.95 -15.58
C GLU A 288 34.23 25.91 -16.78
N ARG A 289 33.20 26.70 -17.05
CA ARG A 289 33.23 27.66 -18.19
C ARG A 289 34.34 28.70 -18.08
N HIS A 290 34.66 29.13 -16.86
CA HIS A 290 35.64 30.15 -16.58
C HIS A 290 36.98 29.60 -16.06
N ASN A 291 37.16 28.28 -16.02
CA ASN A 291 38.34 27.59 -15.50
C ASN A 291 38.76 28.08 -14.09
N LEU A 292 37.79 28.20 -13.19
CA LEU A 292 38.01 28.69 -11.83
C LEU A 292 38.53 27.58 -10.90
N PRO A 293 39.35 27.91 -9.89
CA PRO A 293 39.78 26.97 -8.87
C PRO A 293 38.58 26.45 -8.05
N ARG A 294 38.68 25.21 -7.58
CA ARG A 294 37.71 24.56 -6.73
C ARG A 294 38.26 24.41 -5.31
N ILE A 295 37.74 25.16 -4.35
CA ILE A 295 38.25 25.20 -2.98
C ILE A 295 37.20 24.61 -2.05
N ILE A 296 37.50 23.46 -1.47
CA ILE A 296 36.64 22.79 -0.46
C ILE A 296 36.93 23.46 0.89
N VAL A 297 35.89 24.00 1.56
CA VAL A 297 36.04 24.77 2.80
C VAL A 297 35.61 24.05 4.08
N MET A 298 35.15 22.81 3.95
CA MET A 298 34.72 21.95 5.08
C MET A 298 35.08 20.50 4.80
N ASP A 299 35.18 19.73 5.88
CA ASP A 299 35.41 18.29 5.80
C ASP A 299 34.09 17.48 5.55
N GLU A 300 34.18 16.14 5.53
CA GLU A 300 33.10 15.24 5.33
C GLU A 300 32.00 15.30 6.44
N GLY A 301 32.32 15.82 7.59
CA GLY A 301 31.39 16.09 8.71
C GLY A 301 30.77 17.49 8.66
N ALA A 302 31.04 18.26 7.59
CA ALA A 302 30.65 19.66 7.44
C ALA A 302 31.22 20.57 8.54
N VAL A 303 32.43 20.24 9.02
CA VAL A 303 33.27 21.05 9.90
C VAL A 303 34.21 21.87 9.03
N MET A 304 34.30 23.18 9.31
CA MET A 304 35.14 24.10 8.56
C MET A 304 36.61 23.71 8.65
N ASN A 305 37.33 23.78 7.53
CA ASN A 305 38.75 23.43 7.44
C ASN A 305 39.67 24.65 7.48
N GLU A 306 40.97 24.47 7.19
CA GLU A 306 42.03 25.49 7.23
C GLU A 306 41.76 26.69 6.30
N HIS A 307 40.91 26.54 5.26
CA HIS A 307 40.56 27.67 4.39
C HIS A 307 39.65 28.71 5.08
N ALA A 308 38.99 28.32 6.16
CA ALA A 308 38.09 29.18 6.90
C ALA A 308 38.78 30.07 7.97
N ASP A 309 40.10 30.19 7.94
CA ASP A 309 40.91 30.99 8.83
C ASP A 309 40.58 30.73 10.31
N LYS A 310 40.24 31.75 11.10
CA LYS A 310 39.87 31.63 12.53
C LYS A 310 38.68 30.78 12.84
N TYR A 311 37.86 30.43 11.84
CA TYR A 311 36.66 29.56 12.00
C TYR A 311 36.95 28.07 11.74
N ASN A 312 38.22 27.73 11.47
CA ASN A 312 38.65 26.35 11.32
C ASN A 312 38.26 25.50 12.54
N GLY A 313 37.69 24.33 12.30
CA GLY A 313 37.19 23.41 13.34
C GLY A 313 35.77 23.70 13.84
N MET A 314 35.10 24.73 13.36
CA MET A 314 33.70 25.01 13.70
C MET A 314 32.74 24.22 12.82
N ASP A 315 31.57 23.79 13.37
CA ASP A 315 30.44 23.37 12.57
C ASP A 315 30.01 24.48 11.61
N ARG A 316 29.58 24.13 10.40
CA ARG A 316 29.16 25.08 9.35
C ARG A 316 28.14 26.11 9.82
N PHE A 317 27.17 25.73 10.65
CA PHE A 317 26.12 26.62 11.15
C PHE A 317 26.63 27.50 12.30
N GLU A 318 27.52 26.99 13.12
CA GLU A 318 28.21 27.79 14.14
C GLU A 318 29.12 28.81 13.47
N CYS A 319 29.86 28.39 12.46
CA CYS A 319 30.66 29.29 11.62
C CYS A 319 29.80 30.39 11.01
N ARG A 320 28.64 30.04 10.40
CA ARG A 320 27.74 31.05 9.82
C ARG A 320 27.36 32.12 10.81
N LYS A 321 26.97 31.73 12.05
CA LYS A 321 26.60 32.68 13.09
C LYS A 321 27.75 33.58 13.50
N ALA A 322 28.92 33.02 13.78
CA ALA A 322 30.11 33.76 14.21
C ALA A 322 30.59 34.71 13.10
N LEU A 323 30.68 34.21 11.87
CA LEU A 323 31.09 34.96 10.68
C LEU A 323 30.20 36.18 10.43
N ILE A 324 28.88 35.99 10.47
CA ILE A 324 27.93 37.10 10.25
C ILE A 324 28.01 38.14 11.35
N SER A 325 28.22 37.75 12.60
CA SER A 325 28.46 38.70 13.69
C SER A 325 29.69 39.58 13.43
N ASP A 326 30.80 38.96 13.05
CA ASP A 326 32.06 39.68 12.75
C ASP A 326 31.94 40.58 11.51
N LEU A 327 31.23 40.13 10.48
CA LEU A 327 31.00 40.91 9.27
C LEU A 327 30.03 42.08 9.48
N GLN A 328 29.08 41.98 10.44
CA GLN A 328 28.25 43.10 10.86
C GLN A 328 29.09 44.16 11.65
N GLU A 329 29.91 43.70 12.60
CA GLU A 329 30.79 44.58 13.36
C GLU A 329 31.76 45.38 12.46
N SER A 330 32.28 44.71 11.39
CA SER A 330 33.16 45.39 10.42
C SER A 330 32.41 46.21 9.35
N GLY A 331 31.08 46.15 9.32
CA GLY A 331 30.26 46.86 8.32
C GLY A 331 30.28 46.22 6.92
N VAL A 332 30.86 45.05 6.79
CA VAL A 332 30.86 44.28 5.53
C VAL A 332 29.47 43.64 5.31
N CYS A 333 28.87 43.02 6.32
CA CYS A 333 27.47 42.61 6.27
C CYS A 333 26.61 43.81 6.70
N PHE A 334 25.90 44.41 5.76
CA PHE A 334 25.18 45.67 6.01
C PHE A 334 23.65 45.51 6.02
N LYS A 335 23.12 44.36 5.56
CA LYS A 335 21.70 44.06 5.56
C LYS A 335 21.50 42.54 5.74
N ILE A 336 20.51 42.18 6.54
CA ILE A 336 20.01 40.80 6.67
C ILE A 336 18.52 40.83 6.36
N GLU A 337 18.09 40.04 5.38
CA GLU A 337 16.73 39.97 4.91
C GLU A 337 16.17 38.56 5.12
N LYS A 338 15.10 38.45 5.89
CA LYS A 338 14.45 37.15 6.10
C LYS A 338 14.00 36.55 4.78
N HIS A 339 14.29 35.28 4.59
CA HIS A 339 13.96 34.57 3.37
C HIS A 339 13.53 33.13 3.67
N LEU A 340 12.32 32.77 3.18
CA LEU A 340 11.86 31.39 3.21
C LEU A 340 12.37 30.70 1.95
N HIS A 341 13.14 29.65 2.13
CA HIS A 341 13.70 28.90 1.00
C HIS A 341 13.68 27.39 1.23
N SER A 342 13.66 26.65 0.14
CA SER A 342 13.63 25.20 0.14
C SER A 342 15.02 24.63 0.36
N VAL A 343 15.20 23.85 1.43
CA VAL A 343 16.48 23.26 1.84
C VAL A 343 16.40 21.75 1.77
N GLY A 344 17.36 21.12 1.08
CA GLY A 344 17.50 19.67 1.00
C GLY A 344 17.89 19.05 2.34
N HIS A 345 17.20 18.00 2.71
CA HIS A 345 17.48 17.18 3.90
C HIS A 345 17.66 15.73 3.48
N SER A 346 18.61 15.04 4.11
CA SER A 346 18.75 13.60 3.94
C SER A 346 17.49 12.88 4.43
N GLU A 347 16.89 12.02 3.60
CA GLU A 347 15.76 11.20 3.98
C GLU A 347 16.10 10.28 5.17
N ARG A 348 17.36 9.87 5.28
CA ARG A 348 17.81 8.87 6.26
C ARG A 348 18.21 9.47 7.60
N SER A 349 19.04 10.50 7.60
CA SER A 349 19.52 11.13 8.83
C SER A 349 18.69 12.33 9.27
N GLY A 350 17.93 12.93 8.36
CA GLY A 350 17.23 14.19 8.57
C GLY A 350 18.16 15.42 8.57
N ALA A 351 19.48 15.24 8.38
CA ALA A 351 20.44 16.32 8.32
C ALA A 351 20.24 17.18 7.08
N VAL A 352 20.57 18.47 7.17
CA VAL A 352 20.67 19.34 6.01
C VAL A 352 21.80 18.83 5.11
N VAL A 353 21.45 18.52 3.86
CA VAL A 353 22.40 18.04 2.84
C VAL A 353 23.41 19.13 2.49
N GLU A 354 24.67 18.73 2.32
CA GLU A 354 25.73 19.62 1.85
C GLU A 354 26.01 19.35 0.39
N PRO A 355 25.88 20.35 -0.52
CA PRO A 355 26.48 20.25 -1.85
C PRO A 355 27.99 20.17 -1.72
N TYR A 356 28.58 19.04 -2.10
CA TYR A 356 29.98 18.73 -1.79
C TYR A 356 30.70 18.20 -3.01
N LEU A 357 31.85 18.77 -3.31
CA LEU A 357 32.69 18.32 -4.40
C LEU A 357 33.38 17.01 -4.04
N SER A 358 33.07 15.95 -4.78
CA SER A 358 33.65 14.65 -4.51
C SER A 358 33.84 13.83 -5.78
N LYS A 359 34.85 12.97 -5.74
CA LYS A 359 35.13 12.02 -6.81
C LYS A 359 34.38 10.74 -6.57
N GLN A 360 33.34 10.47 -7.37
CA GLN A 360 32.39 9.38 -7.21
C GLN A 360 32.25 8.56 -8.48
N TRP A 361 31.56 7.41 -8.36
CA TRP A 361 31.14 6.59 -9.50
C TRP A 361 29.71 6.97 -9.92
N PHE A 362 29.51 7.13 -11.22
CA PHE A 362 28.25 7.55 -11.82
C PHE A 362 27.82 6.60 -12.94
N VAL A 363 26.52 6.46 -13.09
CA VAL A 363 25.89 5.86 -14.28
C VAL A 363 25.40 7.00 -15.17
N ASP A 364 25.81 6.99 -16.44
CA ASP A 364 25.21 7.81 -17.49
C ASP A 364 23.82 7.27 -17.79
N MET A 365 22.80 8.01 -17.33
CA MET A 365 21.42 7.56 -17.36
C MET A 365 20.71 7.78 -18.71
N LYS A 366 21.23 8.69 -19.54
CA LYS A 366 20.54 9.07 -20.78
C LYS A 366 20.31 7.90 -21.75
N PRO A 367 21.31 7.05 -22.07
CA PRO A 367 21.11 5.92 -22.96
C PRO A 367 20.14 4.87 -22.41
N LEU A 368 20.11 4.68 -21.08
CA LEU A 368 19.23 3.73 -20.40
C LEU A 368 17.78 4.24 -20.41
N ALA A 369 17.58 5.52 -20.12
CA ALA A 369 16.28 6.16 -20.18
C ALA A 369 15.65 6.13 -21.58
N ASP A 370 16.44 6.39 -22.63
CA ASP A 370 15.98 6.34 -24.01
C ASP A 370 15.45 4.95 -24.40
N LYS A 371 16.09 3.86 -23.89
CA LYS A 371 15.60 2.48 -24.09
C LYS A 371 14.26 2.25 -23.40
N VAL A 372 14.06 2.78 -22.18
CA VAL A 372 12.78 2.67 -21.47
C VAL A 372 11.68 3.39 -22.24
N LEU A 373 11.93 4.63 -22.65
CA LEU A 373 10.96 5.44 -23.41
C LEU A 373 10.58 4.78 -24.74
N GLU A 374 11.52 4.14 -25.41
CA GLU A 374 11.26 3.39 -26.64
C GLU A 374 10.45 2.12 -26.37
N ASN A 375 10.81 1.35 -25.34
CA ASN A 375 10.08 0.13 -24.95
C ASN A 375 8.63 0.42 -24.57
N GLN A 376 8.35 1.55 -23.89
CA GLN A 376 6.98 1.91 -23.48
C GLN A 376 6.07 2.31 -24.67
N LYS A 377 6.61 2.45 -25.88
CA LYS A 377 5.82 2.63 -27.12
C LYS A 377 5.40 1.32 -27.78
N ASP A 378 6.00 0.22 -27.38
CA ASP A 378 5.70 -1.13 -27.90
C ASP A 378 4.55 -1.74 -27.11
N GLU A 379 3.36 -1.83 -27.70
CA GLU A 379 2.16 -2.32 -27.01
C GLU A 379 2.29 -3.78 -26.49
N ASP A 380 3.12 -4.60 -27.15
CA ASP A 380 3.32 -6.00 -26.76
C ASP A 380 4.48 -6.19 -25.76
N GLY A 381 5.48 -5.32 -25.82
CA GLY A 381 6.71 -5.40 -25.01
C GLY A 381 6.75 -4.45 -23.81
N LYS A 382 5.84 -3.49 -23.69
CA LYS A 382 5.82 -2.52 -22.60
C LYS A 382 5.45 -3.11 -21.24
N VAL A 383 5.79 -2.39 -20.18
CA VAL A 383 5.27 -2.65 -18.84
C VAL A 383 3.89 -2.01 -18.72
N ASN A 384 2.88 -2.78 -18.34
CA ASN A 384 1.51 -2.31 -18.12
C ASN A 384 1.36 -1.81 -16.69
N PHE A 385 1.03 -0.54 -16.52
CA PHE A 385 0.81 0.04 -15.19
C PHE A 385 -0.66 0.02 -14.78
N TYR A 386 -0.92 -0.38 -13.55
CA TYR A 386 -2.24 -0.34 -12.92
C TYR A 386 -2.18 0.52 -11.65
N PRO A 387 -2.81 1.73 -11.64
CA PRO A 387 -3.53 2.35 -12.77
C PRO A 387 -2.60 2.95 -13.83
N PRO A 388 -3.10 3.14 -15.08
CA PRO A 388 -2.27 3.56 -16.22
C PRO A 388 -1.56 4.93 -16.07
N ARG A 389 -2.05 5.82 -15.21
CA ARG A 389 -1.42 7.13 -14.96
C ARG A 389 0.05 7.05 -14.53
N PHE A 390 0.46 5.96 -13.91
CA PHE A 390 1.85 5.78 -13.47
C PHE A 390 2.83 5.49 -14.60
N GLU A 391 2.36 5.05 -15.77
CA GLU A 391 3.17 5.02 -16.99
C GLU A 391 3.63 6.42 -17.39
N HIS A 392 2.74 7.41 -17.35
CA HIS A 392 3.10 8.81 -17.59
C HIS A 392 4.10 9.33 -16.53
N THR A 393 3.93 8.95 -15.28
CA THR A 393 4.86 9.29 -14.20
C THR A 393 6.26 8.74 -14.47
N LEU A 394 6.37 7.47 -14.89
CA LEU A 394 7.64 6.87 -15.28
C LEU A 394 8.27 7.60 -16.46
N ASN A 395 7.52 7.84 -17.54
CA ASN A 395 8.02 8.46 -18.76
C ASN A 395 8.52 9.89 -18.49
N THR A 396 7.77 10.70 -17.75
CA THR A 396 8.19 12.07 -17.39
C THR A 396 9.49 12.07 -16.58
N TRP A 397 9.66 11.10 -15.68
CA TRP A 397 10.91 10.99 -14.91
C TRP A 397 12.09 10.57 -15.79
N MET A 398 11.89 9.62 -16.72
CA MET A 398 12.91 9.20 -17.68
C MET A 398 13.35 10.33 -18.62
N GLU A 399 12.43 11.18 -19.06
CA GLU A 399 12.72 12.34 -19.91
C GLU A 399 13.62 13.37 -19.22
N ASN A 400 13.57 13.47 -17.88
CA ASN A 400 14.30 14.44 -17.08
C ASN A 400 15.38 13.83 -16.18
N ILE A 401 15.75 12.57 -16.41
CA ILE A 401 16.68 11.86 -15.56
C ILE A 401 18.10 12.45 -15.62
N GLN A 402 18.75 12.50 -14.47
CA GLN A 402 20.14 12.90 -14.32
C GLN A 402 21.01 11.69 -14.01
N ASP A 403 22.35 11.86 -14.20
CA ASP A 403 23.31 10.83 -13.86
C ASP A 403 23.16 10.36 -12.41
N TRP A 404 23.24 9.06 -12.23
CA TRP A 404 23.05 8.43 -10.93
C TRP A 404 24.39 8.20 -10.23
N CYS A 405 24.63 8.87 -9.11
CA CYS A 405 25.75 8.58 -8.23
C CYS A 405 25.52 7.25 -7.50
N ILE A 406 26.35 6.26 -7.77
CA ILE A 406 26.17 4.88 -7.27
C ILE A 406 27.15 4.48 -6.18
N SER A 407 28.18 5.26 -5.87
CA SER A 407 29.13 4.95 -4.80
C SER A 407 28.65 5.49 -3.44
N ARG A 408 28.87 4.71 -2.40
CA ARG A 408 28.54 5.03 -1.00
C ARG A 408 29.75 4.73 -0.11
N GLN A 409 30.05 5.64 0.81
CA GLN A 409 31.18 5.55 1.75
C GLN A 409 30.76 4.73 2.98
N LEU A 410 30.34 3.50 2.72
CA LEU A 410 29.86 2.53 3.70
C LEU A 410 30.73 1.27 3.67
N TRP A 411 30.59 0.43 4.69
CA TRP A 411 31.20 -0.91 4.70
C TRP A 411 30.22 -2.03 4.40
N TRP A 412 28.95 -1.83 4.76
CA TRP A 412 27.86 -2.77 4.52
C TRP A 412 27.24 -2.56 3.12
N GLY A 413 27.50 -3.46 2.21
CA GLY A 413 27.00 -3.42 0.82
C GLY A 413 27.93 -4.16 -0.15
N HIS A 414 27.59 -4.06 -1.43
CA HIS A 414 28.41 -4.61 -2.52
C HIS A 414 29.64 -3.74 -2.75
N ARG A 415 30.81 -4.24 -2.41
CA ARG A 415 32.07 -3.51 -2.60
C ARG A 415 32.35 -3.32 -4.08
N ILE A 416 32.72 -2.10 -4.46
CA ILE A 416 32.98 -1.75 -5.86
C ILE A 416 34.14 -2.59 -6.41
N PRO A 417 33.95 -3.30 -7.57
CA PRO A 417 34.99 -4.16 -8.17
C PRO A 417 35.97 -3.34 -9.00
N ALA A 418 36.62 -2.37 -8.36
CA ALA A 418 37.64 -1.53 -8.94
C ALA A 418 38.87 -1.52 -8.04
N TRP A 419 40.07 -1.58 -8.65
CA TRP A 419 41.35 -1.57 -7.95
C TRP A 419 42.24 -0.47 -8.53
N TYR A 420 42.95 0.24 -7.67
CA TYR A 420 43.84 1.31 -8.02
C TYR A 420 45.28 0.87 -7.83
N HIS A 421 46.11 1.00 -8.90
CA HIS A 421 47.53 0.70 -8.81
C HIS A 421 48.22 1.72 -7.89
N LYS A 422 48.95 1.26 -6.88
CA LYS A 422 49.53 2.08 -5.80
C LYS A 422 50.48 3.17 -6.29
N GLU A 423 51.23 2.90 -7.37
CA GLU A 423 52.23 3.83 -7.90
C GLU A 423 51.66 4.71 -9.03
N THR A 424 50.89 4.13 -9.96
CA THR A 424 50.44 4.84 -11.16
C THR A 424 49.06 5.46 -11.02
N GLY A 425 48.26 4.99 -10.07
CA GLY A 425 46.87 5.39 -9.94
C GLY A 425 45.94 4.81 -11.04
N GLU A 426 46.44 3.95 -11.88
CA GLU A 426 45.66 3.29 -12.93
C GLU A 426 44.52 2.47 -12.33
N VAL A 427 43.33 2.55 -12.94
CA VAL A 427 42.13 1.85 -12.48
C VAL A 427 41.98 0.55 -13.23
N TYR A 428 41.90 -0.55 -12.49
CA TYR A 428 41.55 -1.88 -12.99
C TYR A 428 40.13 -2.24 -12.55
N VAL A 429 39.26 -2.56 -13.48
CA VAL A 429 37.86 -2.95 -13.21
C VAL A 429 37.59 -4.31 -13.86
N ASP A 430 37.30 -5.31 -13.06
CA ASP A 430 37.01 -6.67 -13.53
C ASP A 430 36.17 -7.42 -12.46
N VAL A 431 35.58 -8.54 -12.85
CA VAL A 431 34.88 -9.44 -11.91
C VAL A 431 35.87 -10.13 -10.95
N ASN A 432 37.10 -10.28 -11.34
CA ASN A 432 38.18 -10.85 -10.56
C ASN A 432 39.22 -9.76 -10.18
N PRO A 433 39.85 -9.89 -9.02
CA PRO A 433 40.96 -8.99 -8.68
C PRO A 433 42.14 -9.14 -9.65
N PRO A 434 42.99 -8.11 -9.79
CA PRO A 434 44.20 -8.21 -10.59
C PRO A 434 45.14 -9.30 -10.07
N LYS A 435 45.90 -9.92 -10.97
CA LYS A 435 46.79 -11.05 -10.63
C LYS A 435 47.89 -10.68 -9.64
N ASP A 436 48.34 -9.46 -9.71
CA ASP A 436 49.38 -8.85 -8.85
C ASP A 436 48.73 -7.92 -7.81
N ILE A 437 47.73 -8.44 -7.10
CA ILE A 437 46.88 -7.69 -6.16
C ILE A 437 47.66 -6.92 -5.10
N GLU A 438 48.87 -7.34 -4.76
CA GLU A 438 49.78 -6.64 -3.85
C GLU A 438 50.14 -5.24 -4.28
N ASN A 439 50.07 -4.94 -5.61
CA ASN A 439 50.33 -3.64 -6.18
C ASN A 439 49.09 -2.75 -6.30
N TYR A 440 47.95 -3.26 -5.90
CA TYR A 440 46.65 -2.54 -5.99
C TYR A 440 45.97 -2.37 -4.63
N VAL A 441 45.09 -1.39 -4.58
CA VAL A 441 44.14 -1.19 -3.47
C VAL A 441 42.73 -1.20 -4.05
N GLN A 442 41.88 -2.05 -3.52
CA GLN A 442 40.48 -2.10 -3.92
C GLN A 442 39.76 -0.83 -3.43
N ASP A 443 38.82 -0.33 -4.22
CA ASP A 443 37.93 0.76 -3.83
C ASP A 443 37.27 0.42 -2.46
N GLU A 444 37.25 1.40 -1.57
CA GLU A 444 36.69 1.22 -0.22
C GLU A 444 35.16 1.38 -0.20
N ASP A 445 34.61 2.02 -1.22
CA ASP A 445 33.19 2.29 -1.32
C ASP A 445 32.39 1.04 -1.69
N VAL A 446 31.13 1.07 -1.35
CA VAL A 446 30.14 0.09 -1.79
C VAL A 446 29.15 0.74 -2.75
N LEU A 447 28.40 -0.08 -3.48
CA LEU A 447 27.36 0.38 -4.38
C LEU A 447 26.10 0.80 -3.61
N ASP A 448 25.36 1.75 -4.15
CA ASP A 448 24.01 2.11 -3.72
C ASP A 448 23.12 0.87 -3.62
N THR A 449 22.34 0.76 -2.55
CA THR A 449 21.42 -0.37 -2.32
C THR A 449 20.48 -0.61 -3.49
N TRP A 450 20.01 0.48 -4.13
CA TRP A 450 19.12 0.41 -5.28
C TRP A 450 19.79 -0.15 -6.54
N TYR A 451 21.11 -0.17 -6.60
CA TYR A 451 21.84 -0.76 -7.72
C TYR A 451 21.68 -2.28 -7.77
N SER A 452 21.75 -2.94 -6.62
CA SER A 452 21.50 -4.39 -6.51
C SER A 452 20.01 -4.72 -6.53
N SER A 453 19.17 -3.92 -5.85
CA SER A 453 17.73 -4.13 -5.79
C SER A 453 17.07 -4.04 -7.17
N ALA A 454 17.61 -3.24 -8.08
CA ALA A 454 17.16 -3.12 -9.46
C ALA A 454 17.28 -4.42 -10.28
N LEU A 455 18.14 -5.34 -9.85
CA LEU A 455 18.37 -6.62 -10.55
C LEU A 455 17.46 -7.73 -10.06
N PHE A 456 16.69 -7.47 -9.01
CA PHE A 456 15.95 -8.48 -8.26
C PHE A 456 15.03 -9.35 -9.13
N PRO A 457 14.31 -8.83 -10.15
CA PRO A 457 13.45 -9.65 -11.01
C PRO A 457 14.15 -10.77 -11.76
N PHE A 458 15.43 -10.64 -12.08
CA PHE A 458 16.19 -11.62 -12.86
C PHE A 458 17.39 -12.21 -12.12
N SER A 459 18.06 -11.46 -11.26
CA SER A 459 19.19 -11.98 -10.48
C SER A 459 18.77 -13.07 -9.49
N THR A 460 17.55 -12.97 -8.94
CA THR A 460 16.98 -13.98 -8.05
C THR A 460 16.66 -15.29 -8.73
N LEU A 461 16.50 -15.27 -10.05
CA LEU A 461 16.20 -16.44 -10.89
C LEU A 461 17.46 -17.11 -11.48
N GLY A 462 18.63 -16.63 -11.09
CA GLY A 462 19.91 -17.25 -11.47
C GLY A 462 20.73 -16.48 -12.49
N TRP A 463 20.23 -15.37 -13.08
CA TRP A 463 21.04 -14.53 -13.93
C TRP A 463 22.33 -14.09 -13.19
N PRO A 464 23.52 -14.09 -13.78
CA PRO A 464 23.83 -14.08 -15.22
C PRO A 464 23.94 -15.45 -15.90
N ASP A 465 23.61 -16.56 -15.24
CA ASP A 465 23.51 -17.87 -15.89
C ASP A 465 22.25 -17.91 -16.76
N LEU A 466 22.42 -17.71 -18.06
CA LEU A 466 21.35 -17.77 -19.05
C LEU A 466 20.76 -19.17 -19.23
N GLU A 467 21.44 -20.21 -18.76
CA GLU A 467 20.99 -21.60 -18.80
C GLU A 467 20.17 -21.97 -17.55
N SER A 468 20.07 -21.09 -16.54
CA SER A 468 19.23 -21.29 -15.37
C SER A 468 17.79 -21.65 -15.77
N GLU A 469 17.29 -22.80 -15.30
CA GLU A 469 15.92 -23.24 -15.59
C GLU A 469 14.89 -22.28 -15.01
N ASP A 470 15.15 -21.71 -13.83
CA ASP A 470 14.27 -20.72 -13.19
C ASP A 470 14.25 -19.41 -13.99
N PHE A 471 15.40 -18.92 -14.48
CA PHE A 471 15.44 -17.72 -15.31
C PHE A 471 14.67 -17.91 -16.62
N LYS A 472 14.91 -19.01 -17.33
CA LYS A 472 14.22 -19.31 -18.59
C LYS A 472 12.70 -19.43 -18.43
N ARG A 473 12.24 -19.90 -17.28
CA ARG A 473 10.83 -20.18 -17.04
C ARG A 473 10.06 -19.03 -16.44
N TYR A 474 10.65 -18.33 -15.45
CA TYR A 474 9.95 -17.38 -14.60
C TYR A 474 10.29 -15.91 -14.90
N TYR A 475 11.14 -15.67 -15.89
CA TYR A 475 11.46 -14.32 -16.35
C TYR A 475 10.90 -14.10 -17.77
N PRO A 476 10.26 -12.94 -18.07
CA PRO A 476 9.92 -11.84 -17.15
C PRO A 476 8.93 -12.25 -16.07
N ASN A 477 8.93 -11.53 -14.92
CA ASN A 477 7.95 -11.78 -13.89
C ASN A 477 6.55 -11.41 -14.39
N SER A 478 5.51 -12.08 -13.90
CA SER A 478 4.14 -11.84 -14.37
C SER A 478 3.57 -10.54 -13.85
N CYS A 479 3.81 -10.24 -12.57
CA CYS A 479 3.33 -9.01 -11.94
C CYS A 479 4.32 -8.53 -10.88
N LEU A 480 4.55 -7.22 -10.85
CA LEU A 480 5.15 -6.51 -9.72
C LEU A 480 4.05 -5.80 -8.95
N VAL A 481 4.04 -5.92 -7.63
CA VAL A 481 3.15 -5.14 -6.75
C VAL A 481 4.03 -4.28 -5.85
N THR A 482 3.77 -2.98 -5.79
CA THR A 482 4.56 -2.06 -4.95
C THR A 482 3.84 -0.73 -4.69
N GLY A 483 4.33 0.04 -3.71
CA GLY A 483 3.84 1.38 -3.44
C GLY A 483 4.29 2.42 -4.47
N TYR A 484 3.50 3.47 -4.65
CA TYR A 484 3.84 4.57 -5.58
C TYR A 484 5.08 5.36 -5.14
N ASP A 485 5.43 5.32 -3.87
CA ASP A 485 6.54 6.07 -3.28
C ASP A 485 7.92 5.57 -3.71
N ILE A 486 8.03 4.35 -4.24
CA ILE A 486 9.28 3.76 -4.72
C ILE A 486 9.32 3.52 -6.25
N ILE A 487 8.46 4.20 -7.00
CA ILE A 487 8.47 4.09 -8.48
C ILE A 487 9.85 4.51 -9.03
N PHE A 488 10.39 5.63 -8.59
CA PHE A 488 11.69 6.12 -9.06
C PHE A 488 12.88 5.39 -8.44
N PHE A 489 12.72 4.96 -7.19
CA PHE A 489 13.78 4.24 -6.49
C PHE A 489 13.96 2.81 -7.02
N TRP A 490 12.87 2.12 -7.31
CA TRP A 490 12.91 0.69 -7.60
C TRP A 490 12.31 0.32 -8.96
N VAL A 491 11.06 0.67 -9.24
CA VAL A 491 10.38 0.25 -10.48
C VAL A 491 11.13 0.71 -11.71
N ALA A 492 11.43 2.00 -11.81
CA ALA A 492 12.15 2.59 -12.94
C ALA A 492 13.52 1.94 -13.15
N ARG A 493 14.24 1.67 -12.05
CA ARG A 493 15.57 1.05 -12.07
C ARG A 493 15.51 -0.41 -12.49
N MET A 494 14.52 -1.16 -12.08
CA MET A 494 14.29 -2.53 -12.57
C MET A 494 14.00 -2.53 -14.07
N VAL A 495 13.21 -1.58 -14.57
CA VAL A 495 12.85 -1.52 -15.99
C VAL A 495 14.09 -1.25 -16.84
N PHE A 496 14.91 -0.23 -16.56
CA PHE A 496 16.07 0.04 -17.39
C PHE A 496 17.15 -1.05 -17.26
N GLN A 497 17.37 -1.62 -16.08
CA GLN A 497 18.33 -2.72 -15.91
C GLN A 497 17.87 -4.00 -16.60
N GLY A 498 16.57 -4.32 -16.50
CA GLY A 498 15.99 -5.46 -17.21
C GLY A 498 16.16 -5.34 -18.72
N LEU A 499 15.81 -4.20 -19.31
CA LEU A 499 15.95 -3.94 -20.73
C LEU A 499 17.42 -3.96 -21.17
N GLU A 500 18.33 -3.40 -20.35
CA GLU A 500 19.77 -3.36 -20.69
C GLU A 500 20.38 -4.75 -20.75
N PHE A 501 20.15 -5.58 -19.73
CA PHE A 501 20.90 -6.84 -19.55
C PHE A 501 20.18 -8.08 -20.03
N THR A 502 18.87 -8.04 -20.18
CA THR A 502 18.08 -9.20 -20.66
C THR A 502 17.39 -8.93 -22.00
N GLY A 503 17.35 -7.68 -22.45
CA GLY A 503 16.70 -7.28 -23.71
C GLY A 503 15.17 -7.30 -23.64
N THR A 504 14.57 -7.51 -22.45
CA THR A 504 13.11 -7.52 -22.28
C THR A 504 12.69 -6.87 -20.96
N ARG A 505 11.41 -6.51 -20.87
CA ARG A 505 10.82 -5.96 -19.64
C ARG A 505 11.03 -6.90 -18.44
N PRO A 506 11.26 -6.37 -17.22
CA PRO A 506 11.47 -7.21 -16.04
C PRO A 506 10.20 -7.88 -15.51
N PHE A 507 9.05 -7.28 -15.76
CA PHE A 507 7.71 -7.76 -15.40
C PHE A 507 6.68 -7.28 -16.43
N GLU A 508 5.59 -8.05 -16.58
CA GLU A 508 4.53 -7.72 -17.52
C GLU A 508 3.64 -6.60 -16.97
N ASP A 509 3.08 -6.82 -15.80
CA ASP A 509 2.19 -5.89 -15.11
C ASP A 509 2.88 -5.25 -13.91
N CYS A 510 2.58 -4.00 -13.64
CA CYS A 510 3.00 -3.26 -12.46
C CYS A 510 1.77 -2.71 -11.74
N LEU A 511 1.36 -3.40 -10.67
CA LEU A 511 0.27 -2.98 -9.82
C LEU A 511 0.79 -2.04 -8.73
N ILE A 512 0.36 -0.78 -8.80
CA ILE A 512 0.77 0.26 -7.85
C ILE A 512 -0.33 0.45 -6.81
N HIS A 513 0.03 0.38 -5.54
CA HIS A 513 -0.83 0.74 -4.42
C HIS A 513 -0.40 2.05 -3.76
N GLY A 514 -1.26 2.60 -2.89
CA GLY A 514 -0.97 3.80 -2.11
C GLY A 514 -0.27 3.49 -0.78
N LEU A 515 -0.34 4.44 0.14
CA LEU A 515 0.20 4.30 1.50
C LEU A 515 -0.92 4.08 2.51
N VAL A 516 -0.62 3.38 3.60
CA VAL A 516 -1.57 3.25 4.71
C VAL A 516 -1.53 4.52 5.56
N ARG A 517 -2.70 5.10 5.79
CA ARG A 517 -2.92 6.25 6.66
C ARG A 517 -3.64 5.84 7.94
N ASP A 518 -3.47 6.62 9.00
CA ASP A 518 -4.17 6.39 10.25
C ASP A 518 -5.69 6.67 10.14
N GLU A 519 -6.44 6.42 11.21
CA GLU A 519 -7.89 6.64 11.25
C GLU A 519 -8.31 8.09 10.96
N GLN A 520 -7.41 9.07 11.16
CA GLN A 520 -7.61 10.48 10.85
C GLN A 520 -7.15 10.86 9.43
N GLY A 521 -6.61 9.90 8.67
CA GLY A 521 -6.11 10.11 7.31
C GLY A 521 -4.71 10.71 7.24
N ARG A 522 -3.94 10.74 8.35
CA ARG A 522 -2.56 11.24 8.39
C ARG A 522 -1.58 10.14 8.01
N LYS A 523 -0.45 10.53 7.42
CA LYS A 523 0.66 9.60 7.16
C LYS A 523 1.15 9.00 8.48
N MET A 524 1.30 7.68 8.53
CA MET A 524 1.90 7.02 9.69
C MET A 524 3.39 7.30 9.75
N SER A 525 3.90 7.67 10.92
CA SER A 525 5.33 7.89 11.15
C SER A 525 5.72 7.56 12.60
N LYS A 526 7.00 7.22 12.79
CA LYS A 526 7.54 6.97 14.13
C LYS A 526 7.47 8.21 15.03
N SER A 527 7.64 9.40 14.45
CA SER A 527 7.59 10.67 15.18
C SER A 527 6.20 11.01 15.70
N LEU A 528 5.14 10.59 15.00
CA LEU A 528 3.76 10.78 15.43
C LEU A 528 3.26 9.66 16.35
N GLY A 529 3.96 8.54 16.43
CA GLY A 529 3.55 7.39 17.23
C GLY A 529 2.21 6.77 16.80
N ASN A 530 1.78 7.01 15.55
CA ASN A 530 0.49 6.58 14.99
C ASN A 530 0.61 5.32 14.11
N GLY A 531 1.75 4.64 14.16
CA GLY A 531 1.97 3.39 13.45
C GLY A 531 1.16 2.25 14.05
N VAL A 532 0.66 1.34 13.21
CA VAL A 532 -0.05 0.13 13.61
C VAL A 532 0.86 -1.07 13.41
N ASP A 533 1.05 -1.88 14.44
CA ASP A 533 1.74 -3.17 14.34
C ASP A 533 0.74 -4.22 13.82
N PRO A 534 0.96 -4.79 12.64
CA PRO A 534 0.08 -5.82 12.10
C PRO A 534 0.02 -7.08 12.99
N MET A 535 1.05 -7.36 13.77
CA MET A 535 1.07 -8.53 14.66
C MET A 535 0.10 -8.40 15.83
N GLU A 536 -0.05 -7.18 16.39
CA GLU A 536 -1.04 -6.90 17.43
C GLU A 536 -2.47 -7.05 16.89
N VAL A 537 -2.70 -6.62 15.66
CA VAL A 537 -4.01 -6.78 14.99
C VAL A 537 -4.32 -8.26 14.75
N ILE A 538 -3.33 -9.04 14.28
CA ILE A 538 -3.49 -10.49 14.07
C ILE A 538 -3.77 -11.21 15.40
N GLU A 539 -3.09 -10.84 16.46
CA GLU A 539 -3.31 -11.44 17.78
C GLU A 539 -4.75 -11.20 18.28
N GLN A 540 -5.33 -10.04 17.98
CA GLN A 540 -6.67 -9.67 18.43
C GLN A 540 -7.78 -10.22 17.53
N TYR A 541 -7.64 -10.15 16.19
CA TYR A 541 -8.70 -10.43 15.22
C TYR A 541 -8.39 -11.60 14.27
N GLY A 542 -7.17 -12.13 14.26
CA GLY A 542 -6.69 -13.13 13.31
C GLY A 542 -6.15 -12.52 12.01
N ALA A 543 -5.31 -13.30 11.33
CA ALA A 543 -4.68 -12.91 10.07
C ALA A 543 -5.71 -12.69 8.95
N ASP A 544 -6.71 -13.57 8.84
CA ASP A 544 -7.73 -13.49 7.81
C ASP A 544 -8.56 -12.21 7.90
N SER A 545 -8.86 -11.72 9.11
CA SER A 545 -9.58 -10.46 9.31
C SER A 545 -8.78 -9.27 8.83
N LEU A 546 -7.48 -9.23 9.13
CA LEU A 546 -6.58 -8.19 8.66
C LEU A 546 -6.42 -8.23 7.14
N ARG A 547 -6.17 -9.41 6.57
CA ARG A 547 -6.01 -9.61 5.12
C ARG A 547 -7.25 -9.17 4.36
N TYR A 548 -8.43 -9.58 4.81
CA TYR A 548 -9.71 -9.22 4.20
C TYR A 548 -9.92 -7.70 4.22
N PHE A 549 -9.67 -7.05 5.35
CA PHE A 549 -9.73 -5.59 5.45
C PHE A 549 -8.77 -4.90 4.46
N LEU A 550 -7.50 -5.31 4.44
CA LEU A 550 -6.47 -4.73 3.57
C LEU A 550 -6.83 -4.88 2.08
N ALA A 551 -7.33 -6.05 1.69
CA ALA A 551 -7.69 -6.36 0.32
C ALA A 551 -8.95 -5.64 -0.16
N THR A 552 -10.00 -5.67 0.65
CA THR A 552 -11.34 -5.17 0.26
C THR A 552 -11.44 -3.65 0.26
N ASN A 553 -10.55 -2.96 0.99
CA ASN A 553 -10.47 -1.51 0.99
C ASN A 553 -9.35 -0.97 0.06
N SER A 554 -8.76 -1.86 -0.75
CA SER A 554 -7.71 -1.52 -1.70
C SER A 554 -8.31 -1.06 -3.02
N THR A 555 -7.82 0.08 -3.50
CA THR A 555 -8.06 0.59 -4.86
C THR A 555 -6.70 0.90 -5.48
N PRO A 556 -6.39 0.45 -6.70
CA PRO A 556 -5.10 0.69 -7.32
C PRO A 556 -4.72 2.18 -7.31
N GLY A 557 -3.52 2.48 -6.82
CA GLY A 557 -2.97 3.84 -6.74
C GLY A 557 -3.58 4.77 -5.71
N GLN A 558 -4.47 4.30 -4.84
CA GLN A 558 -5.09 5.09 -3.77
C GLN A 558 -4.52 4.71 -2.40
N ASP A 559 -4.48 5.69 -1.49
CA ASP A 559 -4.12 5.44 -0.11
C ASP A 559 -5.24 4.66 0.61
N LEU A 560 -4.83 3.80 1.54
CA LEU A 560 -5.73 3.03 2.38
C LEU A 560 -5.82 3.69 3.76
N ARG A 561 -7.02 3.99 4.21
CA ARG A 561 -7.25 4.48 5.57
C ARG A 561 -7.50 3.30 6.51
N TYR A 562 -6.64 3.15 7.51
CA TYR A 562 -6.79 2.15 8.56
C TYR A 562 -8.10 2.37 9.34
N SER A 563 -8.78 1.30 9.69
CA SER A 563 -10.01 1.35 10.49
C SER A 563 -10.19 0.06 11.29
N THR A 564 -10.14 0.18 12.61
CA THR A 564 -10.40 -0.93 13.54
C THR A 564 -11.83 -1.45 13.38
N GLU A 565 -12.82 -0.57 13.19
CA GLU A 565 -14.22 -0.95 12.97
C GLU A 565 -14.39 -1.86 11.74
N LYS A 566 -13.70 -1.55 10.65
CA LYS A 566 -13.77 -2.38 9.44
C LYS A 566 -13.08 -3.74 9.60
N ILE A 567 -12.02 -3.81 10.41
CA ILE A 567 -11.38 -5.09 10.76
C ILE A 567 -12.33 -5.94 11.61
N GLU A 568 -13.03 -5.34 12.55
CA GLU A 568 -14.05 -6.00 13.36
C GLU A 568 -15.23 -6.49 12.50
N ALA A 569 -15.66 -5.69 11.53
CA ALA A 569 -16.64 -6.11 10.53
C ALA A 569 -16.16 -7.32 9.70
N SER A 570 -14.87 -7.35 9.34
CA SER A 570 -14.26 -8.49 8.65
C SER A 570 -14.28 -9.75 9.53
N TRP A 571 -13.97 -9.63 10.81
CA TRP A 571 -14.06 -10.73 11.77
C TRP A 571 -15.50 -11.25 11.92
N ASN A 572 -16.48 -10.35 11.97
CA ASN A 572 -17.91 -10.71 12.02
C ASN A 572 -18.34 -11.47 10.75
N TYR A 573 -17.82 -11.09 9.59
CA TYR A 573 -18.08 -11.81 8.33
C TYR A 573 -17.52 -13.23 8.37
N ILE A 574 -16.30 -13.40 8.85
CA ILE A 574 -15.69 -14.73 9.03
C ILE A 574 -16.52 -15.60 9.98
N ASN A 575 -17.00 -15.04 11.09
CA ASN A 575 -17.89 -15.75 11.99
C ASN A 575 -19.19 -16.20 11.32
N LYS A 576 -19.75 -15.39 10.43
CA LYS A 576 -20.95 -15.75 9.67
C LYS A 576 -20.67 -16.95 8.75
N ILE A 577 -19.54 -16.89 8.01
CA ILE A 577 -19.11 -17.99 7.12
C ILE A 577 -18.90 -19.28 7.95
N TRP A 578 -18.21 -19.16 9.10
CA TRP A 578 -17.96 -20.29 10.00
C TRP A 578 -19.26 -20.98 10.44
N ASN A 579 -20.23 -20.20 10.92
CA ASN A 579 -21.52 -20.73 11.40
C ASN A 579 -22.35 -21.34 10.27
N ALA A 580 -22.36 -20.72 9.10
CA ALA A 580 -23.04 -21.22 7.91
C ALA A 580 -22.42 -22.56 7.46
N SER A 581 -21.08 -22.61 7.38
CA SER A 581 -20.36 -23.84 7.01
C SER A 581 -20.58 -24.96 8.02
N ARG A 582 -20.57 -24.63 9.31
CA ARG A 582 -20.88 -25.59 10.37
C ARG A 582 -22.28 -26.19 10.23
N PHE A 583 -23.27 -25.38 9.88
CA PHE A 583 -24.63 -25.88 9.61
C PHE A 583 -24.62 -26.87 8.43
N VAL A 584 -23.92 -26.52 7.32
CA VAL A 584 -23.81 -27.41 6.16
C VAL A 584 -23.16 -28.73 6.57
N ILE A 585 -22.02 -28.69 7.26
CA ILE A 585 -21.26 -29.87 7.68
C ILE A 585 -22.05 -30.78 8.60
N MET A 586 -22.85 -30.24 9.53
CA MET A 586 -23.73 -31.02 10.40
C MET A 586 -24.80 -31.81 9.64
N ASN A 587 -25.20 -31.34 8.47
CA ASN A 587 -26.16 -32.02 7.61
C ASN A 587 -25.52 -33.03 6.64
N LEU A 588 -24.20 -33.14 6.62
CA LEU A 588 -23.44 -34.03 5.73
C LEU A 588 -22.94 -35.31 6.41
N GLU A 589 -23.50 -35.68 7.58
CA GLU A 589 -23.09 -36.91 8.25
C GLU A 589 -23.29 -38.14 7.31
N GLY A 590 -22.20 -38.89 7.09
CA GLY A 590 -22.17 -40.03 6.19
C GLY A 590 -22.19 -39.69 4.70
N PHE A 591 -22.13 -38.43 4.31
CA PHE A 591 -22.09 -37.95 2.94
C PHE A 591 -20.64 -37.75 2.48
N GLU A 592 -20.24 -38.47 1.44
CA GLU A 592 -18.87 -38.44 0.91
C GLU A 592 -18.79 -37.74 -0.46
N TYR A 593 -17.60 -37.45 -0.94
CA TYR A 593 -17.37 -36.78 -2.23
C TYR A 593 -18.07 -37.47 -3.40
N ASN A 594 -18.07 -38.79 -3.44
CA ASN A 594 -18.72 -39.59 -4.49
C ASN A 594 -20.25 -39.54 -4.42
N ASP A 595 -20.83 -39.04 -3.33
CA ASP A 595 -22.28 -38.88 -3.20
C ASP A 595 -22.80 -37.60 -3.83
N ILE A 596 -21.91 -36.67 -4.17
CA ILE A 596 -22.25 -35.39 -4.82
C ILE A 596 -22.81 -35.66 -6.21
N ASP A 597 -24.08 -35.35 -6.39
CA ASP A 597 -24.81 -35.55 -7.64
C ASP A 597 -25.70 -34.33 -7.95
N LEU A 598 -25.29 -33.58 -8.94
CA LEU A 598 -26.03 -32.40 -9.42
C LEU A 598 -27.02 -32.73 -10.55
N SER A 599 -27.20 -34.00 -10.93
CA SER A 599 -28.12 -34.39 -11.99
C SER A 599 -29.56 -34.51 -11.49
N GLY A 600 -29.79 -34.64 -10.16
CA GLY A 600 -31.12 -34.76 -9.56
C GLY A 600 -32.04 -33.58 -9.84
N GLU A 601 -33.35 -33.81 -9.62
CA GLU A 601 -34.38 -32.77 -9.75
C GLU A 601 -34.11 -31.64 -8.76
N LYS A 602 -34.16 -30.41 -9.25
CA LYS A 602 -33.82 -29.20 -8.50
C LYS A 602 -35.05 -28.41 -8.15
N THR A 603 -35.16 -28.00 -6.90
CA THR A 603 -36.15 -27.03 -6.47
C THR A 603 -35.93 -25.66 -7.12
N LEU A 604 -36.93 -24.77 -7.01
CA LEU A 604 -36.79 -23.39 -7.51
C LEU A 604 -35.62 -22.65 -6.83
N ALA A 605 -35.45 -22.85 -5.52
CA ALA A 605 -34.33 -22.26 -4.78
C ALA A 605 -32.99 -22.85 -5.18
N ASP A 606 -32.90 -24.14 -5.52
CA ASP A 606 -31.67 -24.77 -6.01
C ASP A 606 -31.22 -24.16 -7.33
N LYS A 607 -32.16 -23.97 -8.27
CA LYS A 607 -31.91 -23.32 -9.55
C LYS A 607 -31.45 -21.88 -9.40
N TYR A 608 -32.06 -21.13 -8.47
CA TYR A 608 -31.72 -19.77 -8.13
C TYR A 608 -30.27 -19.65 -7.65
N ILE A 609 -29.88 -20.41 -6.61
CA ILE A 609 -28.55 -20.28 -6.03
C ILE A 609 -27.45 -20.73 -7.00
N LEU A 610 -27.69 -21.74 -7.83
CA LEU A 610 -26.75 -22.18 -8.85
C LEU A 610 -26.52 -21.12 -9.92
N THR A 611 -27.59 -20.45 -10.38
CA THR A 611 -27.50 -19.35 -11.35
C THR A 611 -26.77 -18.15 -10.75
N LYS A 612 -27.08 -17.77 -9.50
CA LYS A 612 -26.39 -16.70 -8.79
C LYS A 612 -24.91 -17.01 -8.60
N LEU A 613 -24.56 -18.26 -8.28
CA LEU A 613 -23.18 -18.70 -8.18
C LEU A 613 -22.43 -18.53 -9.51
N ALA A 614 -23.02 -19.02 -10.61
CA ALA A 614 -22.41 -18.92 -11.94
C ALA A 614 -22.08 -17.46 -12.31
N LYS A 615 -23.04 -16.53 -12.12
CA LYS A 615 -22.82 -15.09 -12.35
C LYS A 615 -21.76 -14.51 -11.42
N THR A 616 -21.75 -14.95 -10.16
CA THR A 616 -20.74 -14.48 -9.19
C THR A 616 -19.34 -14.92 -9.57
N ILE A 617 -19.15 -16.16 -10.06
CA ILE A 617 -17.86 -16.65 -10.52
C ILE A 617 -17.37 -15.82 -11.72
N GLU A 618 -18.21 -15.60 -12.74
CA GLU A 618 -17.85 -14.81 -13.94
C GLU A 618 -17.45 -13.38 -13.57
N ASP A 619 -18.24 -12.70 -12.76
CA ASP A 619 -17.96 -11.32 -12.36
C ASP A 619 -16.74 -11.22 -11.46
N PHE A 620 -16.56 -12.17 -10.54
CA PHE A 620 -15.39 -12.25 -9.69
C PHE A 620 -14.10 -12.40 -10.51
N GLU A 621 -14.06 -13.35 -11.44
CA GLU A 621 -12.89 -13.57 -12.30
C GLU A 621 -12.58 -12.32 -13.13
N ARG A 622 -13.58 -11.74 -13.77
CA ARG A 622 -13.44 -10.53 -14.58
C ARG A 622 -12.86 -9.34 -13.80
N LEU A 623 -13.30 -9.16 -12.56
CA LEU A 623 -12.84 -8.06 -11.69
C LEU A 623 -11.45 -8.35 -11.11
N PHE A 624 -11.21 -9.60 -10.71
CA PHE A 624 -9.94 -10.00 -10.13
C PHE A 624 -8.78 -9.90 -11.15
N GLU A 625 -9.01 -10.30 -12.40
CA GLU A 625 -8.05 -10.15 -13.51
C GLU A 625 -7.75 -8.68 -13.86
N LYS A 626 -8.62 -7.75 -13.47
CA LYS A 626 -8.41 -6.30 -13.60
C LYS A 626 -7.82 -5.64 -12.36
N TYR A 627 -7.45 -6.43 -11.36
CA TYR A 627 -6.97 -5.93 -10.06
C TYR A 627 -8.01 -5.11 -9.27
N GLU A 628 -9.29 -5.26 -9.56
CA GLU A 628 -10.41 -4.58 -8.88
C GLU A 628 -10.88 -5.40 -7.66
N PHE A 629 -9.96 -5.65 -6.72
CA PHE A 629 -10.18 -6.56 -5.59
C PHE A 629 -11.30 -6.12 -4.66
N GLY A 630 -11.48 -4.82 -4.44
CA GLY A 630 -12.55 -4.26 -3.63
C GLY A 630 -13.92 -4.61 -4.20
N GLU A 631 -14.14 -4.45 -5.52
CA GLU A 631 -15.38 -4.81 -6.19
C GLU A 631 -15.60 -6.32 -6.26
N ALA A 632 -14.55 -7.09 -6.56
CA ALA A 632 -14.62 -8.55 -6.55
C ALA A 632 -15.06 -9.08 -5.18
N SER A 633 -14.50 -8.53 -4.10
CA SER A 633 -14.87 -8.91 -2.74
C SER A 633 -16.30 -8.50 -2.38
N ARG A 634 -16.78 -7.34 -2.86
CA ARG A 634 -18.13 -6.86 -2.61
C ARG A 634 -19.18 -7.77 -3.25
N ILE A 635 -18.95 -8.19 -4.48
CA ILE A 635 -19.82 -9.14 -5.18
C ILE A 635 -19.85 -10.48 -4.46
N LEU A 636 -18.68 -10.98 -4.07
CA LEU A 636 -18.56 -12.23 -3.33
C LEU A 636 -19.20 -12.14 -1.93
N TYR A 637 -19.03 -11.01 -1.23
CA TYR A 637 -19.69 -10.76 0.05
C TYR A 637 -21.20 -10.83 -0.08
N ASN A 638 -21.79 -10.13 -1.06
CA ASN A 638 -23.24 -10.14 -1.29
C ASN A 638 -23.74 -11.55 -1.58
N PHE A 639 -23.04 -12.30 -2.44
CA PHE A 639 -23.41 -13.67 -2.73
C PHE A 639 -23.36 -14.56 -1.48
N VAL A 640 -22.25 -14.54 -0.75
CA VAL A 640 -22.05 -15.42 0.41
C VAL A 640 -22.98 -15.03 1.57
N TRP A 641 -23.04 -13.73 1.90
CA TRP A 641 -23.81 -13.26 3.06
C TRP A 641 -25.32 -13.29 2.80
N GLU A 642 -25.76 -12.67 1.69
CA GLU A 642 -27.18 -12.49 1.42
C GLU A 642 -27.79 -13.72 0.73
N GLU A 643 -27.22 -14.14 -0.41
CA GLU A 643 -27.86 -15.18 -1.20
C GLU A 643 -27.67 -16.57 -0.58
N PHE A 644 -26.45 -16.92 -0.21
CA PHE A 644 -26.15 -18.25 0.32
C PHE A 644 -26.54 -18.38 1.80
N CYS A 645 -25.98 -17.54 2.68
CA CYS A 645 -26.18 -17.68 4.14
C CYS A 645 -27.57 -17.24 4.59
N SER A 646 -28.07 -16.10 4.10
CA SER A 646 -29.34 -15.53 4.59
C SER A 646 -30.57 -16.13 3.91
N TRP A 647 -30.49 -16.50 2.64
CA TRP A 647 -31.60 -17.10 1.91
C TRP A 647 -31.47 -18.61 1.69
N TYR A 648 -30.48 -19.05 0.91
CA TYR A 648 -30.45 -20.44 0.46
C TYR A 648 -30.35 -21.47 1.60
N ILE A 649 -29.44 -21.23 2.56
CA ILE A 649 -29.29 -22.13 3.72
C ILE A 649 -30.61 -22.25 4.51
N GLU A 650 -31.30 -21.13 4.70
CA GLU A 650 -32.60 -21.16 5.44
C GLU A 650 -33.71 -21.88 4.66
N ILE A 651 -33.72 -21.71 3.34
CA ILE A 651 -34.66 -22.40 2.45
C ILE A 651 -34.33 -23.90 2.37
N ALA A 652 -33.05 -24.27 2.27
CA ALA A 652 -32.63 -25.67 2.20
C ALA A 652 -33.10 -26.51 3.40
N LYS A 653 -33.35 -25.88 4.56
CA LYS A 653 -33.94 -26.57 5.71
C LYS A 653 -35.32 -27.19 5.43
N ILE A 654 -36.04 -26.68 4.42
CA ILE A 654 -37.33 -27.27 4.00
C ILE A 654 -37.09 -28.67 3.41
N SER A 655 -36.18 -28.74 2.42
CA SER A 655 -35.81 -29.99 1.77
C SER A 655 -35.10 -30.96 2.74
N LEU A 656 -34.17 -30.48 3.54
CA LEU A 656 -33.39 -31.29 4.49
C LEU A 656 -34.25 -31.93 5.58
N ASN A 657 -35.36 -31.30 5.98
CA ASN A 657 -36.30 -31.80 6.96
C ASN A 657 -37.53 -32.50 6.35
N GLY A 658 -37.64 -32.53 5.02
CA GLY A 658 -38.68 -33.20 4.28
C GLY A 658 -38.60 -34.73 4.39
N GLU A 659 -39.45 -35.44 3.70
CA GLU A 659 -39.48 -36.92 3.70
C GLU A 659 -38.82 -37.52 2.41
N ASP A 660 -38.65 -36.70 1.36
CA ASP A 660 -38.09 -37.16 0.08
C ASP A 660 -36.56 -37.22 0.10
N GLU A 661 -36.03 -38.43 0.14
CA GLU A 661 -34.58 -38.68 0.20
C GLU A 661 -33.85 -38.28 -1.08
N ALA A 662 -34.51 -38.26 -2.25
CA ALA A 662 -33.90 -37.81 -3.50
C ALA A 662 -33.67 -36.29 -3.47
N THR A 663 -34.66 -35.52 -3.05
CA THR A 663 -34.56 -34.08 -2.88
C THR A 663 -33.52 -33.72 -1.79
N LYS A 664 -33.49 -34.46 -0.66
CA LYS A 664 -32.44 -34.26 0.37
C LYS A 664 -31.03 -34.44 -0.21
N LYS A 665 -30.80 -35.51 -1.00
CA LYS A 665 -29.50 -35.80 -1.62
C LYS A 665 -29.11 -34.70 -2.58
N THR A 666 -30.01 -34.22 -3.43
CA THR A 666 -29.78 -33.12 -4.35
C THR A 666 -29.43 -31.84 -3.58
N THR A 667 -30.20 -31.47 -2.54
CA THR A 667 -29.96 -30.30 -1.70
C THR A 667 -28.58 -30.36 -1.00
N LYS A 668 -28.20 -31.53 -0.43
CA LYS A 668 -26.87 -31.74 0.16
C LYS A 668 -25.76 -31.55 -0.88
N SER A 669 -25.93 -32.11 -2.07
CA SER A 669 -24.95 -31.95 -3.18
C SER A 669 -24.78 -30.49 -3.57
N ILE A 670 -25.87 -29.72 -3.66
CA ILE A 670 -25.81 -28.29 -4.01
C ILE A 670 -25.20 -27.49 -2.86
N LEU A 671 -25.51 -27.77 -1.61
CA LEU A 671 -24.91 -27.10 -0.44
C LEU A 671 -23.37 -27.26 -0.44
N VAL A 672 -22.87 -28.49 -0.69
CA VAL A 672 -21.41 -28.73 -0.80
C VAL A 672 -20.82 -28.01 -2.00
N TYR A 673 -21.46 -28.11 -3.17
CA TYR A 673 -20.96 -27.46 -4.39
C TYR A 673 -20.86 -25.94 -4.26
N VAL A 674 -21.89 -25.30 -3.73
CA VAL A 674 -21.91 -23.83 -3.54
C VAL A 674 -20.91 -23.41 -2.46
N LEU A 675 -20.81 -24.19 -1.37
CA LEU A 675 -19.83 -23.89 -0.31
C LEU A 675 -18.40 -24.05 -0.80
N ASP A 676 -18.06 -25.14 -1.50
CA ASP A 676 -16.73 -25.37 -2.07
C ASP A 676 -16.33 -24.23 -3.02
N ALA A 677 -17.21 -23.85 -3.93
CA ALA A 677 -16.97 -22.73 -4.86
C ALA A 677 -16.77 -21.40 -4.11
N SER A 678 -17.58 -21.14 -3.08
CA SER A 678 -17.47 -19.95 -2.24
C SER A 678 -16.14 -19.91 -1.49
N LEU A 679 -15.71 -21.03 -0.91
CA LEU A 679 -14.45 -21.14 -0.19
C LEU A 679 -13.25 -20.91 -1.13
N LYS A 680 -13.30 -21.41 -2.36
CA LYS A 680 -12.24 -21.19 -3.36
C LYS A 680 -12.13 -19.73 -3.80
N MET A 681 -13.26 -19.03 -3.94
CA MET A 681 -13.26 -17.58 -4.23
C MET A 681 -12.80 -16.75 -3.03
N LEU A 682 -13.11 -17.18 -1.79
CA LEU A 682 -12.68 -16.52 -0.56
C LEU A 682 -11.22 -16.78 -0.19
N HIS A 683 -10.66 -17.93 -0.63
CA HIS A 683 -9.33 -18.38 -0.23
C HIS A 683 -8.19 -17.37 -0.46
N PRO A 684 -8.13 -16.64 -1.56
CA PRO A 684 -7.14 -15.58 -1.74
C PRO A 684 -7.16 -14.53 -0.62
N PHE A 685 -8.34 -14.20 -0.11
CA PHE A 685 -8.53 -13.20 0.95
C PHE A 685 -8.31 -13.76 2.36
N MET A 686 -8.84 -14.95 2.63
CA MET A 686 -8.96 -15.57 3.95
C MET A 686 -8.43 -17.01 3.93
N PRO A 687 -7.11 -17.20 3.76
CA PRO A 687 -6.57 -18.53 3.50
C PRO A 687 -6.72 -19.52 4.67
N PHE A 688 -6.66 -19.06 5.92
CA PHE A 688 -6.69 -19.95 7.07
C PHE A 688 -8.07 -20.53 7.33
N VAL A 689 -9.09 -19.70 7.43
CA VAL A 689 -10.46 -20.14 7.70
C VAL A 689 -11.03 -20.96 6.55
N THR A 690 -10.71 -20.61 5.31
CA THR A 690 -11.17 -21.36 4.14
C THR A 690 -10.53 -22.72 4.04
N GLU A 691 -9.23 -22.84 4.33
CA GLU A 691 -8.56 -24.14 4.42
C GLU A 691 -9.18 -24.99 5.55
N GLU A 692 -9.39 -24.42 6.73
CA GLU A 692 -9.97 -25.15 7.86
C GLU A 692 -11.36 -25.69 7.55
N ILE A 693 -12.25 -24.86 7.00
CA ILE A 693 -13.60 -25.30 6.63
C ILE A 693 -13.53 -26.35 5.51
N TRP A 694 -12.68 -26.14 4.50
CA TRP A 694 -12.55 -27.04 3.36
C TRP A 694 -12.11 -28.44 3.77
N GLN A 695 -11.26 -28.57 4.78
CA GLN A 695 -10.85 -29.85 5.35
C GLN A 695 -12.00 -30.62 6.04
N HIS A 696 -13.15 -29.96 6.26
CA HIS A 696 -14.33 -30.57 6.92
C HIS A 696 -15.49 -30.87 5.97
N ILE A 697 -15.41 -30.47 4.70
CA ILE A 697 -16.40 -30.81 3.67
C ILE A 697 -15.90 -31.94 2.77
N PRO A 698 -16.79 -32.68 2.08
CA PRO A 698 -16.38 -33.64 1.06
C PRO A 698 -15.58 -32.99 -0.07
N HIS A 699 -14.34 -33.41 -0.27
CA HIS A 699 -13.44 -32.84 -1.29
C HIS A 699 -12.44 -33.88 -1.81
N THR A 700 -11.67 -33.53 -2.84
CA THR A 700 -10.53 -34.29 -3.35
C THR A 700 -9.24 -33.45 -3.24
N GLY A 701 -8.10 -34.13 -3.03
CA GLY A 701 -6.81 -33.49 -2.83
C GLY A 701 -6.50 -33.19 -1.36
N ASP A 702 -5.27 -32.73 -1.11
CA ASP A 702 -4.76 -32.52 0.25
C ASP A 702 -5.09 -31.13 0.81
N SER A 703 -5.17 -30.11 -0.04
CA SER A 703 -5.33 -28.71 0.38
C SER A 703 -6.14 -27.91 -0.64
N ILE A 704 -6.96 -26.96 -0.17
CA ILE A 704 -7.65 -25.99 -1.02
C ILE A 704 -6.65 -25.19 -1.86
N VAL A 705 -5.44 -24.94 -1.37
CA VAL A 705 -4.37 -24.21 -2.08
C VAL A 705 -4.06 -24.81 -3.44
N THR A 706 -4.10 -26.14 -3.55
CA THR A 706 -3.76 -26.90 -4.76
C THR A 706 -4.98 -27.43 -5.51
N SER A 707 -6.19 -27.08 -5.07
CA SER A 707 -7.43 -27.47 -5.75
C SER A 707 -7.65 -26.65 -7.03
N GLU A 708 -8.65 -27.03 -7.83
CA GLU A 708 -9.06 -26.23 -8.99
C GLU A 708 -10.05 -25.13 -8.57
N PHE A 709 -9.91 -23.95 -9.18
CA PHE A 709 -10.86 -22.85 -9.01
C PHE A 709 -12.27 -23.25 -9.46
N ALA A 710 -13.28 -22.62 -8.89
CA ALA A 710 -14.66 -22.81 -9.28
C ALA A 710 -14.87 -22.50 -10.77
N LYS A 711 -15.52 -23.37 -11.49
CA LYS A 711 -15.83 -23.22 -12.93
C LYS A 711 -17.30 -22.96 -13.12
N VAL A 712 -17.63 -22.11 -14.07
CA VAL A 712 -19.02 -21.91 -14.49
C VAL A 712 -19.49 -23.13 -15.28
N ASP A 713 -20.56 -23.77 -14.79
CA ASP A 713 -21.28 -24.79 -15.53
C ASP A 713 -22.57 -24.18 -16.10
N THR A 714 -22.56 -23.90 -17.41
CA THR A 714 -23.71 -23.29 -18.09
C THR A 714 -24.96 -24.15 -18.07
N SER A 715 -24.85 -25.46 -17.84
CA SER A 715 -26.01 -26.36 -17.69
C SER A 715 -26.75 -26.16 -16.37
N LEU A 716 -26.12 -25.44 -15.41
CA LEU A 716 -26.69 -25.10 -14.10
C LEU A 716 -27.17 -23.64 -14.04
N VAL A 717 -27.41 -23.00 -15.19
CA VAL A 717 -27.95 -21.64 -15.29
C VAL A 717 -29.43 -21.70 -15.70
N PHE A 718 -30.30 -21.12 -14.85
CA PHE A 718 -31.77 -21.16 -14.94
C PHE A 718 -32.31 -19.74 -14.80
N GLU A 719 -32.26 -18.95 -15.87
CA GLU A 719 -32.59 -17.51 -15.81
C GLU A 719 -34.03 -17.24 -15.39
N ASN A 720 -35.01 -17.94 -16.02
CA ASN A 720 -36.42 -17.73 -15.74
C ASN A 720 -36.78 -18.10 -14.28
N GLU A 721 -36.31 -19.24 -13.80
CA GLU A 721 -36.54 -19.70 -12.44
C GLU A 721 -35.83 -18.81 -11.40
N THR A 722 -34.73 -18.14 -11.83
CA THR A 722 -34.05 -17.17 -10.98
C THR A 722 -34.86 -15.90 -10.83
N GLU A 723 -35.51 -15.41 -11.88
CA GLU A 723 -36.47 -14.29 -11.81
C GLU A 723 -37.68 -14.63 -10.96
N ASP A 724 -38.22 -15.83 -11.14
CA ASP A 724 -39.36 -16.33 -10.33
C ASP A 724 -39.02 -16.37 -8.84
N MET A 725 -37.86 -16.92 -8.48
CA MET A 725 -37.45 -17.00 -7.06
C MET A 725 -37.15 -15.60 -6.49
N GLN A 726 -36.59 -14.71 -7.27
CA GLN A 726 -36.34 -13.31 -6.86
C GLN A 726 -37.69 -12.62 -6.54
N PHE A 727 -38.71 -12.83 -7.39
CA PHE A 727 -40.04 -12.29 -7.14
C PHE A 727 -40.66 -12.82 -5.84
N ILE A 728 -40.48 -14.10 -5.55
CA ILE A 728 -40.93 -14.70 -4.28
C ILE A 728 -40.21 -14.08 -3.08
N GLN A 729 -38.89 -13.87 -3.19
CA GLN A 729 -38.12 -13.19 -2.16
C GLN A 729 -38.58 -11.75 -1.95
N ASP A 730 -38.92 -11.03 -3.01
CA ASP A 730 -39.45 -9.66 -2.94
C ASP A 730 -40.78 -9.61 -2.22
N VAL A 731 -41.68 -10.57 -2.47
CA VAL A 731 -42.95 -10.73 -1.74
C VAL A 731 -42.71 -10.98 -0.24
N ILE A 732 -41.81 -11.91 0.10
CA ILE A 732 -41.46 -12.20 1.49
C ILE A 732 -40.86 -10.95 2.17
N THR A 733 -40.00 -10.24 1.46
CA THR A 733 -39.35 -9.03 1.94
C THR A 733 -40.36 -7.91 2.17
N ALA A 734 -41.32 -7.74 1.26
CA ALA A 734 -42.39 -6.77 1.40
C ALA A 734 -43.25 -7.05 2.66
N VAL A 735 -43.62 -8.31 2.92
CA VAL A 735 -44.34 -8.69 4.15
C VAL A 735 -43.50 -8.47 5.41
N ARG A 736 -42.19 -8.79 5.38
CA ARG A 736 -41.29 -8.53 6.50
C ARG A 736 -41.13 -7.04 6.79
N ASN A 737 -41.06 -6.22 5.76
CA ASN A 737 -40.99 -4.76 5.90
C ASN A 737 -42.27 -4.19 6.53
N ILE A 738 -43.45 -4.65 6.08
CA ILE A 738 -44.72 -4.28 6.71
C ILE A 738 -44.70 -4.62 8.21
N ARG A 739 -44.24 -5.82 8.59
CA ARG A 739 -44.15 -6.22 10.00
C ARG A 739 -43.17 -5.31 10.78
N SER A 740 -42.01 -4.98 10.19
CA SER A 740 -41.02 -4.13 10.82
C SER A 740 -41.52 -2.70 11.05
N GLU A 741 -42.22 -2.13 10.10
CA GLU A 741 -42.77 -0.77 10.18
C GLU A 741 -43.77 -0.60 11.36
N VAL A 742 -44.49 -1.68 11.66
CA VAL A 742 -45.44 -1.66 12.76
C VAL A 742 -44.95 -2.35 14.04
N ASN A 743 -43.66 -2.71 14.10
CA ASN A 743 -43.03 -3.48 15.18
C ASN A 743 -43.76 -4.80 15.53
N ALA A 744 -44.36 -5.46 14.53
CA ALA A 744 -45.03 -6.74 14.72
C ALA A 744 -44.01 -7.89 14.85
N PRO A 745 -44.21 -8.86 15.76
CA PRO A 745 -43.32 -10.02 15.88
C PRO A 745 -43.31 -10.84 14.61
N MET A 746 -42.12 -11.23 14.15
CA MET A 746 -41.93 -12.08 12.96
C MET A 746 -42.58 -13.48 13.13
N SER A 747 -42.79 -13.94 14.35
CA SER A 747 -43.42 -15.23 14.70
C SER A 747 -44.92 -15.24 14.59
N ARG A 748 -45.59 -14.08 14.50
CA ARG A 748 -47.04 -13.96 14.46
C ARG A 748 -47.57 -14.43 13.09
N GLU A 749 -48.51 -15.31 13.07
CA GLU A 749 -49.23 -15.72 11.87
C GLU A 749 -50.37 -14.71 11.56
N ILE A 750 -50.49 -14.31 10.30
CA ILE A 750 -51.40 -13.27 9.82
C ILE A 750 -52.00 -13.68 8.46
N PRO A 751 -53.22 -13.28 8.14
CA PRO A 751 -53.75 -13.44 6.79
C PRO A 751 -52.96 -12.57 5.81
N ILE A 752 -52.54 -13.16 4.69
CA ILE A 752 -51.85 -12.46 3.59
C ILE A 752 -52.66 -12.63 2.33
N LYS A 753 -53.06 -11.52 1.71
CA LYS A 753 -53.81 -11.52 0.45
C LYS A 753 -52.91 -10.97 -0.63
N ILE A 754 -52.80 -11.66 -1.77
CA ILE A 754 -52.00 -11.24 -2.92
C ILE A 754 -52.89 -11.15 -4.15
N LYS A 755 -53.04 -9.93 -4.65
CA LYS A 755 -53.71 -9.69 -5.93
C LYS A 755 -52.68 -9.79 -7.05
N TYR A 756 -52.92 -10.64 -8.04
CA TYR A 756 -52.03 -10.79 -9.18
C TYR A 756 -52.62 -10.14 -10.46
N ALA A 757 -51.72 -9.63 -11.33
CA ALA A 757 -52.12 -9.00 -12.57
C ALA A 757 -52.25 -9.98 -13.76
N GLN A 758 -51.41 -11.01 -13.79
CA GLN A 758 -51.33 -11.99 -14.87
C GLN A 758 -51.24 -13.44 -14.33
N GLU A 759 -51.72 -14.44 -15.08
CA GLU A 759 -51.73 -15.84 -14.65
C GLU A 759 -50.34 -16.42 -14.40
N ASN A 760 -49.31 -16.02 -15.17
CA ASN A 760 -47.93 -16.44 -14.91
C ASN A 760 -47.43 -16.02 -13.50
N VAL A 761 -47.85 -14.86 -13.02
CA VAL A 761 -47.52 -14.42 -11.65
C VAL A 761 -48.16 -15.31 -10.59
N LYS A 762 -49.40 -15.75 -10.83
CA LYS A 762 -50.08 -16.72 -9.97
C LYS A 762 -49.31 -18.05 -9.93
N GLU A 763 -48.91 -18.55 -11.12
CA GLU A 763 -48.13 -19.79 -11.20
C GLU A 763 -46.85 -19.72 -10.40
N VAL A 764 -46.11 -18.60 -10.50
CA VAL A 764 -44.89 -18.34 -9.71
C VAL A 764 -45.19 -18.34 -8.21
N LEU A 765 -46.21 -17.61 -7.76
CA LEU A 765 -46.60 -17.56 -6.36
C LEU A 765 -47.02 -18.91 -5.80
N LEU A 766 -47.72 -19.73 -6.59
CA LEU A 766 -48.12 -21.09 -6.19
C LEU A 766 -46.92 -22.03 -6.13
N SER A 767 -45.99 -21.94 -7.09
CA SER A 767 -44.74 -22.71 -7.05
C SER A 767 -43.87 -22.38 -5.84
N GLY A 768 -43.92 -21.14 -5.36
CA GLY A 768 -43.19 -20.63 -4.17
C GLY A 768 -43.98 -20.71 -2.86
N SER A 769 -45.17 -21.33 -2.83
CA SER A 769 -46.05 -21.34 -1.66
C SER A 769 -45.38 -21.85 -0.38
N ALA A 770 -44.57 -22.91 -0.47
CA ALA A 770 -43.83 -23.44 0.68
C ALA A 770 -42.82 -22.42 1.25
N TYR A 771 -42.23 -21.57 0.42
CA TYR A 771 -41.34 -20.49 0.87
C TYR A 771 -42.13 -19.35 1.51
N LEU A 772 -43.27 -18.97 0.91
CA LEU A 772 -44.14 -17.94 1.47
C LEU A 772 -44.70 -18.40 2.84
N GLU A 773 -45.15 -19.64 2.97
CA GLU A 773 -45.61 -20.21 4.23
C GLU A 773 -44.55 -20.17 5.32
N LYS A 774 -43.34 -20.57 5.00
CA LYS A 774 -42.21 -20.57 5.97
C LYS A 774 -41.74 -19.19 6.39
N PHE A 775 -41.58 -18.27 5.45
CA PHE A 775 -40.85 -17.01 5.69
C PHE A 775 -41.78 -15.81 5.86
N ALA A 776 -42.96 -15.79 5.24
CA ALA A 776 -43.99 -14.77 5.46
C ALA A 776 -44.97 -15.13 6.59
N ARG A 777 -45.06 -16.43 6.93
CA ARG A 777 -45.91 -16.97 7.99
C ARG A 777 -47.37 -16.53 7.89
N PRO A 778 -48.06 -16.84 6.78
CA PRO A 778 -49.47 -16.56 6.68
C PRO A 778 -50.26 -17.52 7.58
N SER A 779 -51.29 -17.03 8.28
CA SER A 779 -52.35 -17.89 8.85
C SER A 779 -53.30 -18.41 7.77
N GLU A 780 -53.44 -17.64 6.71
CA GLU A 780 -54.15 -17.93 5.47
C GLU A 780 -53.47 -17.18 4.32
N LEU A 781 -53.20 -17.84 3.20
CA LEU A 781 -52.63 -17.26 2.00
C LEU A 781 -53.63 -17.26 0.87
N ILE A 782 -54.13 -16.08 0.48
CA ILE A 782 -55.12 -15.87 -0.57
C ILE A 782 -54.39 -15.26 -1.79
N ILE A 783 -54.43 -15.98 -2.92
CA ILE A 783 -53.80 -15.52 -4.19
C ILE A 783 -54.90 -15.48 -5.25
N GLU A 784 -55.39 -14.28 -5.52
CA GLU A 784 -56.55 -14.07 -6.41
C GLU A 784 -56.36 -12.89 -7.35
N ARG A 785 -57.14 -12.87 -8.44
CA ARG A 785 -57.08 -11.77 -9.42
C ARG A 785 -57.76 -10.50 -8.92
N GLU A 786 -58.77 -10.66 -8.07
CA GLU A 786 -59.47 -9.58 -7.38
C GLU A 786 -59.47 -9.88 -5.88
N VAL A 787 -59.01 -8.96 -5.10
CA VAL A 787 -58.89 -9.08 -3.64
C VAL A 787 -59.69 -7.94 -3.01
N GLU A 788 -60.58 -8.28 -2.08
CA GLU A 788 -61.24 -7.25 -1.25
C GLU A 788 -60.26 -6.73 -0.19
N ALA A 789 -59.83 -5.48 -0.35
CA ALA A 789 -59.01 -4.79 0.61
C ALA A 789 -59.89 -4.07 1.65
N SER A 790 -59.52 -4.17 2.91
CA SER A 790 -60.08 -3.41 3.99
C SER A 790 -59.43 -2.03 4.09
N GLU A 791 -60.13 -1.03 4.62
CA GLU A 791 -59.54 0.30 4.89
C GLU A 791 -58.35 0.20 5.89
N THR A 792 -58.25 -0.87 6.64
CA THR A 792 -57.16 -1.13 7.59
C THR A 792 -56.04 -1.97 7.06
N ASP A 793 -56.08 -2.39 5.79
CA ASP A 793 -55.04 -3.21 5.17
C ASP A 793 -53.84 -2.31 4.72
N ILE A 794 -52.66 -2.73 5.08
CA ILE A 794 -51.44 -2.13 4.55
C ILE A 794 -51.11 -2.83 3.22
N SER A 795 -51.00 -2.05 2.15
CA SER A 795 -50.65 -2.61 0.86
C SER A 795 -49.22 -2.34 0.45
N ARG A 796 -48.66 -3.23 -0.38
CA ARG A 796 -47.38 -3.05 -1.08
C ARG A 796 -47.54 -3.53 -2.50
N ILE A 797 -47.09 -2.66 -3.42
CA ILE A 797 -47.15 -2.92 -4.86
C ILE A 797 -45.79 -3.43 -5.31
N LEU A 798 -45.78 -4.58 -5.98
CA LEU A 798 -44.65 -5.16 -6.67
C LEU A 798 -44.98 -5.26 -8.17
N PRO A 799 -43.97 -5.41 -9.03
CA PRO A 799 -44.23 -5.64 -10.45
C PRO A 799 -45.12 -6.91 -10.66
N GLY A 800 -46.35 -6.71 -11.07
CA GLY A 800 -47.30 -7.81 -11.32
C GLY A 800 -48.12 -8.30 -10.12
N ALA A 801 -47.93 -7.79 -8.91
CA ALA A 801 -48.71 -8.17 -7.74
C ALA A 801 -48.91 -7.02 -6.76
N GLU A 802 -49.93 -7.09 -5.98
CA GLU A 802 -50.24 -6.20 -4.84
C GLU A 802 -50.55 -7.03 -3.60
N ILE A 803 -49.81 -6.78 -2.53
CA ILE A 803 -49.84 -7.53 -1.29
C ILE A 803 -50.66 -6.70 -0.27
N TYR A 804 -51.60 -7.37 0.41
CA TYR A 804 -52.41 -6.78 1.46
C TYR A 804 -52.23 -7.54 2.76
N VAL A 805 -52.00 -6.81 3.84
CA VAL A 805 -51.85 -7.37 5.19
C VAL A 805 -52.65 -6.52 6.15
N SER A 806 -53.52 -7.13 6.94
CA SER A 806 -54.39 -6.43 7.88
C SER A 806 -53.57 -5.87 9.07
N LEU A 807 -53.66 -4.59 9.31
CA LEU A 807 -53.02 -3.92 10.43
C LEU A 807 -53.56 -4.44 11.79
N SER A 808 -54.89 -4.72 11.88
CA SER A 808 -55.48 -5.23 13.09
C SER A 808 -54.99 -6.62 13.49
N ASP A 809 -54.60 -7.41 12.52
CA ASP A 809 -54.05 -8.75 12.76
C ASP A 809 -52.51 -8.69 13.06
N LEU A 810 -51.82 -7.65 12.61
CA LEU A 810 -50.40 -7.45 12.86
C LEU A 810 -50.05 -7.02 14.28
N ILE A 811 -50.89 -6.19 14.88
CA ILE A 811 -50.64 -5.57 16.19
C ILE A 811 -51.76 -5.90 17.19
N ASP A 812 -51.41 -6.04 18.46
CA ASP A 812 -52.35 -5.99 19.57
C ASP A 812 -52.57 -4.51 19.88
N VAL A 813 -53.66 -3.97 19.35
CA VAL A 813 -53.96 -2.53 19.40
C VAL A 813 -53.89 -1.99 20.81
N ASP A 814 -54.37 -2.73 21.82
CA ASP A 814 -54.36 -2.31 23.21
C ASP A 814 -52.94 -2.29 23.81
N LYS A 815 -52.14 -3.32 23.55
CA LYS A 815 -50.72 -3.36 23.97
C LYS A 815 -49.87 -2.34 23.27
N GLU A 816 -50.09 -2.11 21.98
CA GLU A 816 -49.34 -1.12 21.25
C GLU A 816 -49.68 0.31 21.69
N LYS A 817 -50.94 0.59 21.99
CA LYS A 817 -51.35 1.85 22.62
C LYS A 817 -50.70 2.05 23.98
N GLU A 818 -50.66 1.00 24.82
CA GLU A 818 -49.95 1.06 26.11
C GLU A 818 -48.46 1.34 25.95
N ARG A 819 -47.84 0.66 24.98
CA ARG A 819 -46.41 0.88 24.66
C ARG A 819 -46.15 2.28 24.17
N LEU A 820 -46.90 2.74 23.18
CA LEU A 820 -46.81 4.10 22.62
C LEU A 820 -47.14 5.17 23.66
N GLY A 821 -48.10 4.90 24.58
CA GLY A 821 -48.39 5.77 25.71
C GLY A 821 -47.19 5.95 26.64
N LYS A 822 -46.53 4.85 27.00
CA LYS A 822 -45.26 4.92 27.78
C LYS A 822 -44.12 5.65 27.06
N GLU A 823 -44.04 5.49 25.75
CA GLU A 823 -43.03 6.18 24.91
C GLU A 823 -43.35 7.68 24.84
N LEU A 824 -44.64 8.05 24.69
CA LEU A 824 -45.09 9.44 24.70
C LEU A 824 -44.79 10.14 26.04
N GLU A 825 -45.02 9.42 27.17
CA GLU A 825 -44.66 9.92 28.50
C GLU A 825 -43.17 10.19 28.65
N LYS A 826 -42.30 9.31 28.15
CA LYS A 826 -40.86 9.50 28.17
C LYS A 826 -40.42 10.69 27.31
N LEU A 827 -40.95 10.80 26.11
CA LEU A 827 -40.65 11.92 25.22
C LEU A 827 -41.15 13.24 25.82
N GLN A 828 -42.30 13.27 26.49
CA GLN A 828 -42.78 14.45 27.23
C GLN A 828 -41.82 14.84 28.36
N GLN A 829 -41.30 13.87 29.11
CA GLN A 829 -40.34 14.14 30.20
C GLN A 829 -39.03 14.70 29.64
N GLU A 830 -38.53 14.20 28.53
CA GLU A 830 -37.30 14.72 27.87
C GLU A 830 -37.54 16.11 27.27
N LEU A 831 -38.69 16.36 26.66
CA LEU A 831 -39.10 17.69 26.19
C LEU A 831 -39.19 18.68 27.35
N ASP A 832 -39.83 18.35 28.46
CA ASP A 832 -39.94 19.19 29.64
C ASP A 832 -38.54 19.50 30.22
N ARG A 833 -37.63 18.54 30.21
CA ARG A 833 -36.27 18.69 30.67
C ARG A 833 -35.46 19.65 29.79
N VAL A 834 -35.56 19.52 28.47
CA VAL A 834 -34.88 20.40 27.50
C VAL A 834 -35.50 21.78 27.53
N ASN A 835 -36.84 21.90 27.58
CA ASN A 835 -37.55 23.17 27.71
C ASN A 835 -37.15 23.91 28.99
N LYS A 836 -37.03 23.21 30.11
CA LYS A 836 -36.60 23.79 31.40
C LYS A 836 -35.17 24.29 31.36
N LYS A 837 -34.28 23.57 30.59
CA LYS A 837 -32.92 24.07 30.38
C LYS A 837 -32.87 25.30 29.49
N LEU A 838 -33.62 25.29 28.38
CA LEU A 838 -33.64 26.41 27.42
C LEU A 838 -34.40 27.65 27.97
N SER A 839 -35.32 27.50 28.91
CA SER A 839 -36.00 28.61 29.63
C SER A 839 -35.20 29.19 30.79
N ASN A 840 -34.08 28.56 31.17
CA ASN A 840 -33.20 29.08 32.22
C ASN A 840 -32.26 30.17 31.66
N GLU A 841 -32.57 31.43 31.89
CA GLU A 841 -31.78 32.57 31.41
C GLU A 841 -30.31 32.51 31.81
N LYS A 842 -29.99 31.94 32.98
CA LYS A 842 -28.61 31.77 33.44
C LYS A 842 -27.86 30.73 32.59
N PHE A 843 -28.53 29.67 32.19
CA PHE A 843 -27.94 28.66 31.31
C PHE A 843 -27.72 29.20 29.90
N VAL A 844 -28.74 29.82 29.32
CA VAL A 844 -28.66 30.36 27.94
C VAL A 844 -27.67 31.52 27.84
N GLY A 845 -27.49 32.31 28.91
CA GLY A 845 -26.56 33.45 28.91
C GLY A 845 -25.12 33.09 29.28
N SER A 846 -24.87 31.93 29.90
CA SER A 846 -23.53 31.55 30.36
C SER A 846 -22.91 30.33 29.65
N ALA A 847 -23.70 29.51 28.98
CA ALA A 847 -23.22 28.36 28.25
C ALA A 847 -22.66 28.74 26.86
N PRO A 848 -21.66 28.04 26.35
CA PRO A 848 -21.17 28.23 24.98
C PRO A 848 -22.29 28.11 23.95
N GLU A 849 -22.28 28.95 22.92
CA GLU A 849 -23.32 29.01 21.87
C GLU A 849 -23.58 27.64 21.18
N ALA A 850 -22.53 26.86 20.97
CA ALA A 850 -22.62 25.49 20.44
C ALA A 850 -23.40 24.53 21.34
N VAL A 851 -23.35 24.71 22.68
CA VAL A 851 -24.07 23.87 23.63
C VAL A 851 -25.56 24.24 23.65
N VAL A 852 -25.89 25.53 23.55
CA VAL A 852 -27.26 26.02 23.44
C VAL A 852 -27.89 25.56 22.11
N ALA A 853 -27.15 25.63 20.99
CA ALA A 853 -27.58 25.15 19.70
C ALA A 853 -27.92 23.64 19.72
N LYS A 854 -27.05 22.84 20.34
CA LYS A 854 -27.26 21.38 20.48
C LYS A 854 -28.50 21.03 21.33
N GLU A 855 -28.80 21.82 22.35
CA GLU A 855 -30.02 21.59 23.15
C GLU A 855 -31.28 22.04 22.37
N LYS A 856 -31.20 23.05 21.50
CA LYS A 856 -32.29 23.41 20.58
C LYS A 856 -32.55 22.35 19.53
N GLU A 857 -31.50 21.76 18.98
CA GLU A 857 -31.61 20.60 18.03
C GLU A 857 -32.32 19.43 18.71
N LYS A 858 -31.97 19.12 19.96
CA LYS A 858 -32.65 18.04 20.71
C LYS A 858 -34.13 18.39 20.97
N GLN A 859 -34.45 19.65 21.25
CA GLN A 859 -35.84 20.10 21.43
C GLN A 859 -36.67 19.80 20.18
N VAL A 860 -36.15 20.18 18.99
CA VAL A 860 -36.83 19.96 17.71
C VAL A 860 -37.01 18.45 17.47
N ALA A 861 -35.93 17.67 17.63
CA ALA A 861 -35.96 16.22 17.42
C ALA A 861 -36.96 15.52 18.36
N TYR A 862 -36.99 15.87 19.65
CA TYR A 862 -37.98 15.28 20.59
C TYR A 862 -39.38 15.72 20.31
N GLN A 863 -39.61 16.95 19.83
CA GLN A 863 -40.93 17.42 19.44
C GLN A 863 -41.44 16.68 18.21
N GLU A 864 -40.63 16.48 17.20
CA GLU A 864 -40.98 15.70 16.01
C GLU A 864 -41.33 14.25 16.35
N GLN A 865 -40.52 13.63 17.24
CA GLN A 865 -40.79 12.28 17.73
C GLN A 865 -42.10 12.21 18.54
N TYR A 866 -42.35 13.16 19.41
CA TYR A 866 -43.56 13.25 20.21
C TYR A 866 -44.81 13.35 19.33
N ASP A 867 -44.79 14.24 18.35
CA ASP A 867 -45.90 14.47 17.41
C ASP A 867 -46.16 13.22 16.56
N SER A 868 -45.08 12.57 16.07
CA SER A 868 -45.17 11.31 15.33
C SER A 868 -45.79 10.18 16.14
N VAL A 869 -45.38 9.99 17.43
CA VAL A 869 -45.97 9.00 18.32
C VAL A 869 -47.42 9.29 18.61
N LYS A 870 -47.78 10.54 18.79
CA LYS A 870 -49.15 11.00 19.03
C LYS A 870 -50.06 10.75 17.81
N GLU A 871 -49.57 11.02 16.60
CA GLU A 871 -50.30 10.67 15.36
C GLU A 871 -50.52 9.16 15.24
N ARG A 872 -49.54 8.34 15.59
CA ARG A 872 -49.66 6.88 15.59
C ARG A 872 -50.71 6.40 16.59
N ILE A 873 -50.76 6.96 17.80
CA ILE A 873 -51.82 6.63 18.76
C ILE A 873 -53.19 6.99 18.21
N SER A 874 -53.32 8.17 17.58
CA SER A 874 -54.59 8.61 16.97
C SER A 874 -55.03 7.71 15.80
N ALA A 875 -54.10 7.23 15.00
CA ALA A 875 -54.36 6.28 13.92
C ALA A 875 -54.86 4.93 14.49
N LEU A 876 -54.26 4.47 15.63
CA LEU A 876 -54.69 3.25 16.32
C LEU A 876 -56.11 3.40 16.97
N ASP A 877 -56.54 4.62 17.30
CA ASP A 877 -57.89 4.86 17.81
C ASP A 877 -58.96 4.67 16.72
N ASN A 878 -58.63 4.93 15.47
CA ASN A 878 -59.51 4.74 14.31
C ASN A 878 -59.60 3.29 13.85
N LEU A 879 -58.74 2.38 14.39
CA LEU A 879 -58.74 0.94 14.08
C LEU A 879 -59.70 0.12 14.99
N LYS A 880 -60.33 0.74 16.00
CA LYS A 880 -61.38 0.13 16.79
C LYS A 880 -62.75 0.51 16.24
#